data_8522fc1a36b730fa4cbd50c9d149c467
#
_entry.id   8522fc1a36b730fa4cbd50c9d149c467
#
_cell.length_a   1.000
_cell.length_b   1.000
_cell.length_c   1.000
_cell.angle_alpha   90.00
_cell.angle_beta   90.00
_cell.angle_gamma   90.00
#
_symmetry.space_group_name_H-M   'P 1'
#
loop_
_entity.id
_entity.type
_entity.pdbx_description
1 polymer ?
#
loop_
_entity_poly.entity_id
_entity_poly.type
_entity_poly.pdbx_seq_one_letter_code
_entity_poly.pdbx_strand_id
1 'polypeptide(L)'
;MKRSALFLAACLALAAPAPRFDAWRIIGPGGGGALFVPTVSPHNPRTVLVACDMTGSYITHDAGASWRMFNLRDKVRFFAFDPKDPHVIYAKAGALFRSSDDGGTWRLVVPRPENIRGVRLGDDHAEAVLEISAEPRGEITALAIDPDDSKTLSIAVNANRQTALWLSSDWGVTWQKTADLPGGARQIWIDPHSPKQDRTLYVAGASAVAIRQDGRWRTGESPGALTDVAAGWAEGGPVFYAVSGAKVYVSEGGVKWRESPLPGIQGKARAVATSLYHPEVAYVSYSELRAPISASLGVAKTSDRGRHWDLVWQTYRGGSDNLHDPWIVNRFGAGWPENPRALAVAATDPSVCYGTDDGRTVRTTDGGKTWQGVYSDAAPDTGFATNGLDVTTCYGVHFDPFDPKRMFISYTDIGLFASQNGGASWRSATRNGVPGAWVNTTYWMEFDPKVRGRVWAAMSGVHDLPRPKMWRSRSPDTYDGGVVESDDGGATWHVDGEGMPPTAATHILLDPASPDSARVLYVAGFGRGVFKSTDGGRHWTLRNTGIEGAQPFAWRMARDGTGALYLVVARRSDDGSFGASAPNGGDGAMYRSTDDAAHWMRIALPKGINGPNGLAVDPADPRRLYLAAWARSTREGAADGGIFLSTDAGETWRNVLRQDQHIYDITVDARQPQVLYAAGFESSAWRSTDRGLSWNRIRGFNFKWGHRVILDPVDPAQIYITTFGGSVWHGPGAGDPKAVEDIVDPPLWLVPR
;
A
#
# COMPACT_ATOMS: atom_id res chain seq x y z
N MET A 1 63.72 22.86 31.88
CA MET A 1 62.28 22.51 31.98
C MET A 1 61.61 22.80 30.66
N LYS A 2 61.56 21.80 29.79
CA LYS A 2 60.88 21.90 28.49
C LYS A 2 59.50 21.26 28.60
N ARG A 3 58.42 22.03 28.40
CA ARG A 3 57.07 21.53 28.34
C ARG A 3 56.73 21.12 26.90
N SER A 4 56.54 19.85 26.66
CA SER A 4 56.01 19.31 25.41
C SER A 4 54.49 19.43 25.43
N ALA A 5 53.91 20.17 24.47
CA ALA A 5 52.51 20.24 24.25
C ALA A 5 52.12 19.11 23.24
N LEU A 6 51.31 18.19 23.69
CA LEU A 6 50.68 17.18 22.82
C LEU A 6 49.49 17.84 22.10
N PHE A 7 49.54 17.96 20.80
CA PHE A 7 48.39 18.31 19.96
C PHE A 7 47.60 17.03 19.67
N LEU A 8 46.43 16.92 20.26
CA LEU A 8 45.43 15.91 19.90
C LEU A 8 44.71 16.41 18.62
N ALA A 9 45.01 15.85 17.48
CA ALA A 9 44.26 16.07 16.25
C ALA A 9 42.97 15.20 16.31
N ALA A 10 41.85 15.79 16.62
CA ALA A 10 40.54 15.15 16.46
C ALA A 10 40.21 15.10 14.96
N CYS A 11 40.32 13.94 14.35
CA CYS A 11 39.73 13.68 13.04
C CYS A 11 38.22 13.71 13.17
N LEU A 12 37.60 14.83 12.85
CA LEU A 12 36.18 14.88 12.55
C LEU A 12 35.96 14.08 11.25
N ALA A 13 35.54 12.87 11.38
CA ALA A 13 34.93 12.15 10.26
C ALA A 13 33.69 12.94 9.85
N LEU A 14 33.74 13.65 8.75
CA LEU A 14 32.59 14.22 8.08
C LEU A 14 31.72 13.02 7.68
N ALA A 15 30.64 12.79 8.42
CA ALA A 15 29.60 11.85 8.03
C ALA A 15 29.16 12.23 6.61
N ALA A 16 29.11 11.27 5.71
CA ALA A 16 28.53 11.49 4.40
C ALA A 16 27.09 12.04 4.59
N PRO A 17 26.70 13.07 3.85
CA PRO A 17 25.34 13.59 3.98
C PRO A 17 24.35 12.45 3.74
N ALA A 18 23.37 12.32 4.62
CA ALA A 18 22.30 11.33 4.48
C ALA A 18 21.64 11.46 3.09
N PRO A 19 21.19 10.33 2.49
CA PRO A 19 20.49 10.37 1.21
C PRO A 19 19.32 11.35 1.27
N ARG A 20 19.14 12.12 0.19
CA ARG A 20 18.07 13.12 0.12
C ARG A 20 16.79 12.47 -0.40
N PHE A 21 15.75 12.39 0.46
CA PHE A 21 14.41 11.90 0.15
C PHE A 21 13.32 12.97 0.35
N ASP A 22 13.70 14.20 0.58
CA ASP A 22 12.89 15.27 1.18
C ASP A 22 12.13 16.14 0.19
N ALA A 23 12.36 15.98 -1.11
CA ALA A 23 11.63 16.75 -2.13
C ALA A 23 10.17 16.31 -2.28
N TRP A 24 9.86 15.07 -1.92
CA TRP A 24 8.53 14.49 -1.94
C TRP A 24 8.09 14.14 -0.53
N ARG A 25 6.85 14.47 -0.19
CA ARG A 25 6.26 14.16 1.12
C ARG A 25 4.90 13.52 0.95
N ILE A 26 4.59 12.58 1.82
CA ILE A 26 3.24 12.01 1.95
C ILE A 26 2.39 13.02 2.73
N ILE A 27 1.14 13.22 2.30
CA ILE A 27 0.14 14.01 3.00
C ILE A 27 -1.13 13.18 3.20
N GLY A 28 -1.84 13.43 4.29
CA GLY A 28 -3.07 12.71 4.64
C GLY A 28 -3.24 12.58 6.15
N PRO A 29 -4.25 11.81 6.59
CA PRO A 29 -4.52 11.60 8.02
C PRO A 29 -3.61 10.55 8.68
N GLY A 30 -2.88 9.75 7.91
CA GLY A 30 -2.06 8.62 8.36
C GLY A 30 -2.84 7.33 8.61
N GLY A 31 -2.18 6.16 8.47
CA GLY A 31 -2.77 4.84 8.65
C GLY A 31 -3.75 4.46 7.54
N GLY A 32 -4.80 3.75 7.90
CA GLY A 32 -5.96 3.48 7.06
C GLY A 32 -5.86 2.26 6.14
N GLY A 33 -4.81 1.44 6.26
CA GLY A 33 -4.66 0.19 5.52
C GLY A 33 -3.85 -0.85 6.27
N ALA A 34 -3.87 -2.09 5.78
CA ALA A 34 -3.27 -3.24 6.45
C ALA A 34 -1.74 -3.20 6.49
N LEU A 35 -1.19 -3.40 7.68
CA LEU A 35 0.23 -3.38 7.96
C LEU A 35 0.70 -4.73 8.54
N PHE A 36 1.94 -5.11 8.22
CA PHE A 36 2.49 -6.43 8.49
C PHE A 36 3.95 -6.36 8.93
N VAL A 37 4.45 -7.47 9.45
CA VAL A 37 5.85 -7.77 9.76
C VAL A 37 6.60 -6.66 10.47
N PRO A 38 6.04 -6.10 11.58
CA PRO A 38 6.79 -5.17 12.38
C PRO A 38 8.10 -5.82 12.79
N THR A 39 9.22 -5.10 12.64
CA THR A 39 10.55 -5.64 12.95
C THR A 39 11.35 -4.56 13.66
N VAL A 40 11.67 -4.82 14.92
CA VAL A 40 12.43 -3.90 15.79
C VAL A 40 13.92 -4.20 15.68
N SER A 41 14.74 -3.17 15.50
CA SER A 41 16.20 -3.31 15.49
C SER A 41 16.71 -3.88 16.82
N PRO A 42 17.58 -4.90 16.81
CA PRO A 42 18.20 -5.41 18.04
C PRO A 42 19.20 -4.41 18.64
N HIS A 43 19.65 -3.41 17.87
CA HIS A 43 20.61 -2.40 18.32
C HIS A 43 19.95 -1.15 18.89
N ASN A 44 18.74 -0.81 18.41
CA ASN A 44 18.02 0.39 18.80
C ASN A 44 16.51 0.18 18.72
N PRO A 45 15.78 0.09 19.83
CA PRO A 45 14.35 -0.15 19.85
C PRO A 45 13.52 0.99 19.24
N ARG A 46 14.14 2.11 18.88
CA ARG A 46 13.51 3.23 18.17
C ARG A 46 13.55 3.05 16.65
N THR A 47 14.38 2.15 16.14
CA THR A 47 14.43 1.80 14.70
C THR A 47 13.52 0.61 14.45
N VAL A 48 12.49 0.82 13.62
CA VAL A 48 11.46 -0.17 13.32
C VAL A 48 11.09 -0.13 11.85
N LEU A 49 10.87 -1.31 11.28
CA LEU A 49 10.33 -1.46 9.93
C LEU A 49 8.93 -2.08 10.00
N VAL A 50 8.06 -1.67 9.07
CA VAL A 50 6.77 -2.30 8.79
C VAL A 50 6.55 -2.37 7.29
N ALA A 51 5.76 -3.33 6.84
CA ALA A 51 5.36 -3.47 5.43
C ALA A 51 3.84 -3.38 5.29
N CYS A 52 3.35 -2.98 4.13
CA CYS A 52 1.94 -3.06 3.82
C CYS A 52 1.65 -4.05 2.68
N ASP A 53 0.40 -4.41 2.49
CA ASP A 53 -0.04 -5.32 1.43
C ASP A 53 0.06 -4.71 0.03
N MET A 54 0.21 -3.39 -0.03
CA MET A 54 0.26 -2.61 -1.26
C MET A 54 1.70 -2.26 -1.71
N THR A 55 2.68 -3.12 -1.42
CA THR A 55 4.11 -3.00 -1.75
C THR A 55 4.90 -1.90 -1.04
N GLY A 56 4.26 -0.95 -0.36
CA GLY A 56 4.95 0.03 0.49
C GLY A 56 5.62 -0.64 1.69
N SER A 57 6.75 -0.11 2.08
CA SER A 57 7.42 -0.44 3.34
C SER A 57 7.87 0.83 4.01
N TYR A 58 7.88 0.83 5.32
CA TYR A 58 8.15 2.03 6.10
C TYR A 58 9.23 1.76 7.14
N ILE A 59 10.09 2.74 7.35
CA ILE A 59 11.12 2.72 8.37
C ILE A 59 11.03 3.98 9.24
N THR A 60 11.18 3.78 10.54
CA THR A 60 11.35 4.86 11.53
C THR A 60 12.67 4.68 12.26
N HIS A 61 13.29 5.78 12.69
CA HIS A 61 14.48 5.79 13.54
C HIS A 61 14.21 6.53 14.88
N ASP A 62 12.98 6.97 15.08
CA ASP A 62 12.54 7.78 16.22
C ASP A 62 11.33 7.18 16.96
N ALA A 63 11.19 5.86 16.88
CA ALA A 63 10.12 5.10 17.51
C ALA A 63 8.71 5.41 16.97
N GLY A 64 8.61 5.78 15.70
CA GLY A 64 7.35 6.03 15.01
C GLY A 64 6.86 7.48 15.12
N ALA A 65 7.70 8.41 15.58
CA ALA A 65 7.39 9.84 15.52
C ALA A 65 7.46 10.36 14.06
N SER A 66 8.29 9.74 13.24
CA SER A 66 8.29 9.94 11.79
C SER A 66 8.59 8.64 11.04
N TRP A 67 8.02 8.49 9.84
CA TRP A 67 8.24 7.35 8.99
C TRP A 67 8.66 7.79 7.58
N ARG A 68 9.61 7.04 7.01
CA ARG A 68 9.95 7.13 5.60
C ARG A 68 9.45 5.89 4.87
N MET A 69 8.67 6.10 3.81
CA MET A 69 8.33 5.04 2.89
C MET A 69 9.50 4.71 1.97
N PHE A 70 9.68 3.44 1.69
CA PHE A 70 10.50 2.92 0.58
C PHE A 70 9.75 1.80 -0.15
N ASN A 71 10.13 1.54 -1.40
CA ASN A 71 9.40 0.59 -2.23
C ASN A 71 10.34 -0.39 -2.93
N LEU A 72 10.24 -1.68 -2.58
CA LEU A 72 10.98 -2.78 -3.21
C LEU A 72 10.17 -3.48 -4.31
N ARG A 73 9.09 -2.86 -4.78
CA ARG A 73 8.24 -3.24 -5.92
C ARG A 73 7.44 -4.53 -5.75
N ASP A 74 7.44 -5.08 -4.54
CA ASP A 74 6.64 -6.21 -4.11
C ASP A 74 6.39 -6.10 -2.60
N LYS A 75 5.44 -6.87 -2.07
CA LYS A 75 5.17 -6.95 -0.64
C LYS A 75 6.39 -7.53 0.09
N VAL A 76 6.85 -6.84 1.11
CA VAL A 76 7.92 -7.39 1.95
C VAL A 76 7.33 -8.46 2.88
N ARG A 77 7.95 -9.64 2.86
CA ARG A 77 7.54 -10.81 3.63
C ARG A 77 8.21 -10.91 4.98
N PHE A 78 9.44 -10.42 5.08
CA PHE A 78 10.18 -10.26 6.33
C PHE A 78 11.30 -9.25 6.17
N PHE A 79 11.73 -8.69 7.31
CA PHE A 79 12.97 -7.94 7.47
C PHE A 79 13.90 -8.70 8.42
N ALA A 80 15.22 -8.50 8.28
CA ALA A 80 16.21 -9.00 9.21
C ALA A 80 17.34 -7.97 9.38
N PHE A 81 17.63 -7.61 10.62
CA PHE A 81 18.78 -6.78 10.95
C PHE A 81 20.03 -7.65 11.09
N ASP A 82 21.18 -7.13 10.67
CA ASP A 82 22.46 -7.73 10.98
C ASP A 82 22.70 -7.67 12.50
N PRO A 83 23.10 -8.76 13.16
CA PRO A 83 23.27 -8.78 14.61
C PRO A 83 24.47 -7.95 15.11
N LYS A 84 25.42 -7.58 14.23
CA LYS A 84 26.65 -6.86 14.57
C LYS A 84 26.72 -5.44 14.01
N ASP A 85 26.15 -5.23 12.82
CA ASP A 85 26.19 -3.94 12.13
C ASP A 85 24.80 -3.32 12.14
N PRO A 86 24.57 -2.25 12.93
CA PRO A 86 23.26 -1.60 13.04
C PRO A 86 22.76 -0.98 11.73
N HIS A 87 23.68 -0.70 10.76
CA HIS A 87 23.35 -0.08 9.46
C HIS A 87 22.93 -1.09 8.40
N VAL A 88 23.10 -2.41 8.68
CA VAL A 88 22.81 -3.46 7.71
C VAL A 88 21.45 -4.08 7.97
N ILE A 89 20.60 -4.03 6.95
CA ILE A 89 19.24 -4.57 6.98
C ILE A 89 19.01 -5.41 5.72
N TYR A 90 18.36 -6.55 5.88
CA TYR A 90 17.87 -7.37 4.77
C TYR A 90 16.35 -7.28 4.70
N ALA A 91 15.81 -7.31 3.48
CA ALA A 91 14.37 -7.34 3.22
C ALA A 91 14.06 -8.35 2.12
N LYS A 92 13.08 -9.23 2.36
CA LYS A 92 12.57 -10.16 1.35
C LYS A 92 11.26 -9.60 0.78
N ALA A 93 11.32 -9.13 -0.44
CA ALA A 93 10.18 -8.81 -1.30
C ALA A 93 10.07 -9.85 -2.43
N GLY A 94 9.90 -9.48 -3.68
CA GLY A 94 10.04 -10.39 -4.84
C GLY A 94 11.43 -11.03 -4.93
N ALA A 95 12.43 -10.41 -4.29
CA ALA A 95 13.80 -10.84 -4.16
C ALA A 95 14.31 -10.62 -2.74
N LEU A 96 15.52 -11.08 -2.43
CA LEU A 96 16.23 -10.69 -1.20
C LEU A 96 17.08 -9.46 -1.49
N PHE A 97 16.86 -8.40 -0.74
CA PHE A 97 17.59 -7.14 -0.80
C PHE A 97 18.40 -6.93 0.47
N ARG A 98 19.45 -6.12 0.35
CA ARG A 98 20.31 -5.65 1.46
C ARG A 98 20.46 -4.13 1.38
N SER A 99 20.27 -3.48 2.51
CA SER A 99 20.70 -2.12 2.78
C SER A 99 21.99 -2.15 3.61
N SER A 100 22.85 -1.14 3.47
CA SER A 100 24.02 -0.90 4.32
C SER A 100 24.10 0.56 4.77
N ASP A 101 22.96 1.25 4.75
CA ASP A 101 22.81 2.66 5.08
C ASP A 101 21.47 2.91 5.82
N ASP A 102 21.16 2.07 6.80
CA ASP A 102 19.96 2.18 7.63
C ASP A 102 18.63 2.17 6.83
N GLY A 103 18.57 1.37 5.78
CA GLY A 103 17.39 1.31 4.92
C GLY A 103 17.27 2.49 3.95
N GLY A 104 18.30 3.33 3.82
CA GLY A 104 18.33 4.46 2.90
C GLY A 104 18.25 4.01 1.45
N THR A 105 19.08 3.04 1.07
CA THR A 105 19.09 2.41 -0.25
C THR A 105 19.20 0.90 -0.16
N TRP A 106 18.78 0.22 -1.23
CA TRP A 106 18.69 -1.23 -1.28
C TRP A 106 19.38 -1.80 -2.52
N ARG A 107 20.12 -2.89 -2.35
CA ARG A 107 20.76 -3.66 -3.42
C ARG A 107 20.24 -5.09 -3.43
N LEU A 108 20.13 -5.64 -4.61
CA LEU A 108 19.71 -7.03 -4.81
C LEU A 108 20.80 -8.01 -4.35
N VAL A 109 20.43 -9.02 -3.57
CA VAL A 109 21.30 -10.11 -3.10
C VAL A 109 20.98 -11.40 -3.82
N VAL A 110 19.70 -11.83 -3.83
CA VAL A 110 19.21 -13.04 -4.49
C VAL A 110 17.89 -12.74 -5.19
N PRO A 111 17.78 -13.05 -6.50
CA PRO A 111 18.82 -13.52 -7.39
C PRO A 111 19.86 -12.43 -7.68
N ARG A 112 21.03 -12.81 -8.19
CA ARG A 112 21.97 -11.82 -8.74
C ARG A 112 21.41 -11.23 -10.03
N PRO A 113 21.71 -9.95 -10.35
CA PRO A 113 21.18 -9.26 -11.53
C PRO A 113 21.37 -10.04 -12.85
N GLU A 114 22.54 -10.61 -13.04
CA GLU A 114 22.89 -11.39 -14.25
C GLU A 114 22.08 -12.67 -14.41
N ASN A 115 21.40 -13.12 -13.36
CA ASN A 115 20.57 -14.33 -13.34
C ASN A 115 19.08 -14.03 -13.59
N ILE A 116 18.69 -12.76 -13.71
CA ILE A 116 17.32 -12.37 -14.04
C ILE A 116 17.14 -12.45 -15.56
N ARG A 117 16.13 -13.21 -16.01
CA ARG A 117 15.78 -13.38 -17.42
C ARG A 117 14.61 -12.51 -17.83
N GLY A 118 13.74 -12.16 -16.90
CA GLY A 118 12.58 -11.34 -17.14
C GLY A 118 11.90 -10.94 -15.83
N VAL A 119 10.99 -9.98 -15.93
CA VAL A 119 10.09 -9.56 -14.87
C VAL A 119 8.69 -9.56 -15.43
N ARG A 120 7.76 -10.23 -14.77
CA ARG A 120 6.34 -10.16 -15.09
C ARG A 120 5.55 -9.66 -13.90
N LEU A 121 4.37 -9.13 -14.16
CA LEU A 121 3.44 -8.78 -13.09
C LEU A 121 2.78 -10.06 -12.56
N GLY A 122 2.65 -10.15 -11.25
CA GLY A 122 2.02 -11.26 -10.55
C GLY A 122 0.51 -11.22 -10.63
N ASP A 123 -0.12 -10.78 -9.55
CA ASP A 123 -1.57 -10.66 -9.44
C ASP A 123 -2.07 -9.22 -9.63
N ASP A 124 -3.26 -8.91 -9.12
CA ASP A 124 -3.87 -7.58 -9.22
C ASP A 124 -3.21 -6.52 -8.30
N HIS A 125 -2.24 -6.88 -7.46
CA HIS A 125 -1.32 -5.95 -6.81
C HIS A 125 -0.04 -5.73 -7.63
N ALA A 126 0.06 -6.34 -8.81
CA ALA A 126 1.17 -6.17 -9.75
C ALA A 126 2.54 -6.38 -9.11
N GLU A 127 2.69 -7.40 -8.27
CA GLU A 127 3.97 -7.79 -7.71
C GLU A 127 4.95 -8.13 -8.81
N ALA A 128 6.20 -7.69 -8.65
CA ALA A 128 7.26 -8.01 -9.59
C ALA A 128 7.73 -9.46 -9.39
N VAL A 129 7.26 -10.37 -10.21
CA VAL A 129 7.68 -11.77 -10.23
C VAL A 129 8.87 -11.94 -11.15
N LEU A 130 10.00 -12.39 -10.57
CA LEU A 130 11.25 -12.58 -11.30
C LEU A 130 11.33 -13.95 -11.96
N GLU A 131 11.74 -13.97 -13.21
CA GLU A 131 12.15 -15.17 -13.90
C GLU A 131 13.66 -15.36 -13.72
N ILE A 132 14.04 -16.42 -12.98
CA ILE A 132 15.41 -16.64 -12.52
C ILE A 132 16.03 -17.84 -13.25
N SER A 133 17.29 -17.69 -13.70
CA SER A 133 18.03 -18.73 -14.43
C SER A 133 18.99 -19.57 -13.60
N ALA A 134 19.30 -19.13 -12.36
CA ALA A 134 20.26 -19.83 -11.50
C ALA A 134 19.72 -20.11 -10.08
N GLU A 135 20.32 -21.03 -9.39
CA GLU A 135 20.02 -21.34 -7.99
C GLU A 135 20.59 -20.25 -7.04
N PRO A 136 19.98 -20.05 -5.85
CA PRO A 136 18.78 -20.74 -5.34
C PRO A 136 17.49 -20.27 -6.03
N ARG A 137 16.60 -21.21 -6.40
CA ARG A 137 15.31 -20.93 -7.03
C ARG A 137 14.17 -21.34 -6.11
N GLY A 138 13.16 -20.53 -6.00
CA GLY A 138 11.97 -20.76 -5.19
C GLY A 138 11.66 -19.57 -4.29
N GLU A 139 10.70 -19.73 -3.41
CA GLU A 139 10.29 -18.71 -2.44
C GLU A 139 11.25 -18.71 -1.25
N ILE A 140 12.03 -17.64 -1.09
CA ILE A 140 12.83 -17.43 0.13
C ILE A 140 11.86 -17.05 1.25
N THR A 141 11.74 -17.91 2.25
CA THR A 141 10.76 -17.73 3.33
C THR A 141 11.38 -17.37 4.67
N ALA A 142 12.69 -17.56 4.82
CA ALA A 142 13.41 -17.20 6.04
C ALA A 142 14.88 -16.87 5.75
N LEU A 143 15.44 -16.01 6.59
CA LEU A 143 16.87 -15.67 6.63
C LEU A 143 17.33 -15.66 8.09
N ALA A 144 18.48 -16.24 8.35
CA ALA A 144 19.23 -16.04 9.58
C ALA A 144 20.68 -15.61 9.25
N ILE A 145 21.19 -14.66 10.03
CA ILE A 145 22.56 -14.15 9.92
C ILE A 145 23.33 -14.71 11.11
N ASP A 146 24.56 -15.19 10.88
CA ASP A 146 25.37 -15.69 11.99
C ASP A 146 25.66 -14.58 13.01
N PRO A 147 25.37 -14.80 14.30
CA PRO A 147 25.50 -13.76 15.33
C PRO A 147 26.92 -13.22 15.52
N ASP A 148 27.93 -13.99 15.09
CA ASP A 148 29.34 -13.60 15.19
C ASP A 148 30.01 -13.24 13.85
N ASP A 149 29.35 -13.55 12.72
CA ASP A 149 29.90 -13.31 11.39
C ASP A 149 28.83 -12.86 10.39
N SER A 150 28.75 -11.56 10.17
CA SER A 150 27.79 -10.94 9.24
C SER A 150 27.90 -11.43 7.78
N LYS A 151 29.01 -12.09 7.41
CA LYS A 151 29.19 -12.66 6.07
C LYS A 151 28.43 -13.96 5.89
N THR A 152 28.15 -14.63 7.00
CA THR A 152 27.53 -15.96 6.99
C THR A 152 26.03 -15.85 7.11
N LEU A 153 25.32 -16.24 6.04
CA LEU A 153 23.87 -16.17 5.90
C LEU A 153 23.30 -17.58 5.65
N SER A 154 22.21 -17.90 6.32
CA SER A 154 21.41 -19.09 6.05
C SER A 154 20.04 -18.69 5.56
N ILE A 155 19.61 -19.19 4.39
CA ILE A 155 18.25 -18.98 3.87
C ILE A 155 17.49 -20.29 3.71
N ALA A 156 16.20 -20.23 3.92
CA ALA A 156 15.26 -21.29 3.56
C ALA A 156 14.55 -20.94 2.26
N VAL A 157 14.58 -21.84 1.31
CA VAL A 157 13.94 -21.71 0.01
C VAL A 157 12.90 -22.79 -0.16
N ASN A 158 11.65 -22.41 -0.23
CA ASN A 158 10.53 -23.33 -0.41
C ASN A 158 10.25 -23.53 -1.91
N ALA A 159 10.24 -24.79 -2.34
CA ALA A 159 9.84 -25.18 -3.68
C ALA A 159 9.19 -26.57 -3.63
N ASN A 160 8.08 -26.79 -4.35
CA ASN A 160 7.42 -28.09 -4.50
C ASN A 160 7.13 -28.81 -3.16
N ARG A 161 6.69 -28.07 -2.13
CA ARG A 161 6.41 -28.56 -0.76
C ARG A 161 7.64 -29.08 0.00
N GLN A 162 8.84 -28.74 -0.46
CA GLN A 162 10.11 -29.02 0.21
C GLN A 162 10.80 -27.70 0.54
N THR A 163 11.64 -27.72 1.57
CA THR A 163 12.52 -26.61 1.93
C THR A 163 13.96 -27.02 1.66
N ALA A 164 14.66 -26.25 0.84
CA ALA A 164 16.10 -26.32 0.73
C ALA A 164 16.74 -25.25 1.62
N LEU A 165 17.72 -25.65 2.44
CA LEU A 165 18.56 -24.72 3.19
C LEU A 165 19.83 -24.42 2.39
N TRP A 166 20.14 -23.13 2.28
CA TRP A 166 21.32 -22.63 1.58
C TRP A 166 22.15 -21.79 2.52
N LEU A 167 23.47 -21.95 2.44
CA LEU A 167 24.46 -21.20 3.20
C LEU A 167 25.29 -20.32 2.26
N SER A 168 25.53 -19.11 2.67
CA SER A 168 26.51 -18.19 2.10
C SER A 168 27.52 -17.82 3.18
N SER A 169 28.79 -17.63 2.82
CA SER A 169 29.86 -17.12 3.70
C SER A 169 30.47 -15.81 3.17
N ASP A 170 29.81 -15.14 2.24
CA ASP A 170 30.28 -13.98 1.52
C ASP A 170 29.20 -12.91 1.26
N TRP A 171 28.30 -12.70 2.27
CA TRP A 171 27.15 -11.77 2.23
C TRP A 171 26.12 -12.09 1.12
N GLY A 172 25.98 -13.35 0.73
CA GLY A 172 25.02 -13.76 -0.28
C GLY A 172 25.54 -13.66 -1.72
N VAL A 173 26.83 -13.51 -1.93
CA VAL A 173 27.42 -13.50 -3.29
C VAL A 173 27.39 -14.91 -3.88
N THR A 174 27.76 -15.93 -3.09
CA THR A 174 27.66 -17.34 -3.48
C THR A 174 26.85 -18.13 -2.47
N TRP A 175 26.20 -19.21 -2.95
CA TRP A 175 25.31 -20.03 -2.14
C TRP A 175 25.59 -21.51 -2.33
N GLN A 176 25.64 -22.25 -1.22
CA GLN A 176 25.76 -23.70 -1.18
C GLN A 176 24.54 -24.33 -0.53
N LYS A 177 23.92 -25.29 -1.17
CA LYS A 177 22.84 -26.06 -0.57
C LYS A 177 23.40 -26.99 0.51
N THR A 178 22.83 -26.92 1.72
CA THR A 178 23.31 -27.64 2.90
C THR A 178 22.37 -28.77 3.37
N ALA A 179 21.07 -28.61 3.12
CA ALA A 179 20.09 -29.63 3.50
C ALA A 179 18.79 -29.52 2.71
N ASP A 180 18.04 -30.60 2.69
CA ASP A 180 16.62 -30.61 2.34
C ASP A 180 15.81 -31.01 3.58
N LEU A 181 14.77 -30.24 3.87
CA LEU A 181 13.84 -30.52 4.96
C LEU A 181 12.43 -30.75 4.41
N PRO A 182 11.65 -31.67 5.00
CA PRO A 182 10.25 -31.85 4.60
C PRO A 182 9.40 -30.65 5.06
N GLY A 183 8.41 -30.28 4.25
CA GLY A 183 7.49 -29.19 4.55
C GLY A 183 8.04 -27.80 4.18
N GLY A 184 7.27 -26.77 4.47
CA GLY A 184 7.64 -25.38 4.25
C GLY A 184 8.29 -24.75 5.48
N ALA A 185 9.49 -24.20 5.37
CA ALA A 185 10.08 -23.39 6.45
C ALA A 185 9.43 -22.02 6.51
N ARG A 186 9.31 -21.48 7.73
CA ARG A 186 8.78 -20.14 8.02
C ARG A 186 9.82 -19.21 8.62
N GLN A 187 10.73 -19.78 9.47
CA GLN A 187 11.73 -19.00 10.18
C GLN A 187 12.94 -19.87 10.53
N ILE A 188 14.11 -19.25 10.60
CA ILE A 188 15.38 -19.87 11.00
C ILE A 188 15.96 -19.07 12.15
N TRP A 189 16.51 -19.77 13.16
CA TRP A 189 17.32 -19.19 14.23
C TRP A 189 18.65 -19.91 14.31
N ILE A 190 19.70 -19.16 14.62
CA ILE A 190 21.04 -19.67 14.89
C ILE A 190 21.31 -19.47 16.38
N ASP A 191 21.67 -20.54 17.09
CA ASP A 191 22.02 -20.43 18.49
C ASP A 191 23.33 -19.65 18.67
N PRO A 192 23.29 -18.45 19.29
CA PRO A 192 24.48 -17.64 19.48
C PRO A 192 25.51 -18.27 20.43
N HIS A 193 25.09 -19.23 21.28
CA HIS A 193 25.95 -19.92 22.25
C HIS A 193 26.57 -21.20 21.69
N SER A 194 26.14 -21.65 20.50
CA SER A 194 26.70 -22.87 19.85
C SER A 194 28.08 -22.60 19.23
N PRO A 195 28.91 -23.63 19.05
CA PRO A 195 30.23 -23.48 18.43
C PRO A 195 30.16 -22.86 17.04
N LYS A 196 31.03 -21.85 16.77
CA LYS A 196 31.05 -21.14 15.48
C LYS A 196 31.24 -22.07 14.27
N GLN A 197 32.02 -23.14 14.44
CA GLN A 197 32.34 -24.09 13.38
C GLN A 197 31.20 -25.08 13.08
N ASP A 198 30.26 -25.25 14.02
CA ASP A 198 29.10 -26.11 13.86
C ASP A 198 27.89 -25.54 14.63
N ARG A 199 27.29 -24.53 14.03
CA ARG A 199 26.13 -23.81 14.60
C ARG A 199 24.94 -24.74 14.78
N THR A 200 24.31 -24.65 15.94
CA THR A 200 22.99 -25.22 16.15
C THR A 200 21.97 -24.34 15.44
N LEU A 201 21.18 -24.96 14.56
CA LEU A 201 20.12 -24.27 13.80
C LEU A 201 18.75 -24.78 14.25
N TYR A 202 17.81 -23.87 14.34
CA TYR A 202 16.39 -24.17 14.56
C TYR A 202 15.59 -23.65 13.37
N VAL A 203 14.79 -24.49 12.75
CA VAL A 203 13.96 -24.16 11.58
C VAL A 203 12.51 -24.46 11.91
N ALA A 204 11.70 -23.43 12.07
CA ALA A 204 10.26 -23.62 12.22
C ALA A 204 9.65 -23.98 10.86
N GLY A 205 9.08 -25.16 10.78
CA GLY A 205 8.33 -25.65 9.63
C GLY A 205 6.82 -25.36 9.72
N ALA A 206 6.05 -26.09 8.95
CA ALA A 206 4.59 -25.96 8.94
C ALA A 206 3.93 -26.46 10.25
N SER A 207 4.55 -27.38 10.98
CA SER A 207 3.95 -28.01 12.16
C SER A 207 4.93 -28.34 13.30
N ALA A 208 6.23 -28.25 13.08
CA ALA A 208 7.25 -28.57 14.06
C ALA A 208 8.51 -27.76 13.84
N VAL A 209 9.43 -27.79 14.80
CA VAL A 209 10.77 -27.21 14.72
C VAL A 209 11.76 -28.34 14.38
N ALA A 210 12.48 -28.19 13.27
CA ALA A 210 13.62 -29.00 12.93
C ALA A 210 14.88 -28.41 13.57
N ILE A 211 15.73 -29.24 14.17
CA ILE A 211 16.91 -28.83 14.92
C ILE A 211 18.13 -29.52 14.31
N ARG A 212 19.13 -28.75 13.88
CA ARG A 212 20.45 -29.24 13.51
C ARG A 212 21.42 -29.01 14.66
N GLN A 213 21.99 -30.06 15.16
CA GLN A 213 23.01 -30.04 16.22
C GLN A 213 24.04 -31.15 15.98
N ASP A 214 25.32 -30.84 16.16
CA ASP A 214 26.44 -31.78 15.93
C ASP A 214 26.35 -32.45 14.54
N GLY A 215 26.05 -31.65 13.52
CA GLY A 215 25.90 -32.10 12.13
C GLY A 215 24.65 -32.93 11.82
N ARG A 216 23.78 -33.20 12.80
CA ARG A 216 22.61 -34.09 12.67
C ARG A 216 21.31 -33.31 12.78
N TRP A 217 20.31 -33.68 11.96
CA TRP A 217 18.96 -33.17 12.03
C TRP A 217 18.06 -34.05 12.90
N ARG A 218 17.23 -33.40 13.73
CA ARG A 218 16.11 -34.02 14.44
C ARG A 218 14.89 -33.09 14.34
N THR A 219 13.70 -33.68 14.42
CA THR A 219 12.45 -32.90 14.42
C THR A 219 11.80 -33.02 15.78
N GLY A 220 11.36 -31.91 16.35
CA GLY A 220 10.58 -31.87 17.58
C GLY A 220 9.15 -32.38 17.39
N GLU A 221 8.41 -32.52 18.49
CA GLU A 221 6.99 -32.86 18.48
C GLU A 221 6.20 -31.77 17.79
N SER A 222 5.02 -32.10 17.26
CA SER A 222 4.13 -31.15 16.60
C SER A 222 3.01 -30.75 17.56
N PRO A 223 2.84 -29.44 17.85
CA PRO A 223 1.65 -28.96 18.55
C PRO A 223 0.44 -28.75 17.60
N GLY A 224 0.60 -29.11 16.33
CA GLY A 224 -0.35 -28.86 15.24
C GLY A 224 0.20 -27.93 14.18
N ALA A 225 -0.65 -27.41 13.30
CA ALA A 225 -0.24 -26.47 12.27
C ALA A 225 0.20 -25.14 12.90
N LEU A 226 1.46 -24.80 12.73
CA LEU A 226 2.04 -23.53 13.23
C LEU A 226 1.58 -22.35 12.35
N THR A 227 0.87 -21.40 12.93
CA THR A 227 0.46 -20.18 12.23
C THR A 227 1.41 -19.03 12.49
N ASP A 228 2.00 -18.98 13.70
CA ASP A 228 3.03 -18.02 14.06
C ASP A 228 3.99 -18.61 15.09
N VAL A 229 5.27 -18.20 15.08
CA VAL A 229 6.31 -18.72 15.98
C VAL A 229 7.32 -17.61 16.29
N ALA A 230 7.70 -17.49 17.56
CA ALA A 230 8.75 -16.60 18.03
C ALA A 230 9.71 -17.35 18.96
N ALA A 231 10.97 -16.94 19.00
CA ALA A 231 11.97 -17.51 19.90
C ALA A 231 12.91 -16.45 20.49
N GLY A 232 13.40 -16.71 21.68
CA GLY A 232 14.45 -15.95 22.35
C GLY A 232 15.37 -16.86 23.16
N TRP A 233 16.50 -16.33 23.63
CA TRP A 233 17.59 -17.08 24.25
C TRP A 233 17.63 -16.83 25.74
N ALA A 234 17.50 -17.90 26.54
CA ALA A 234 17.75 -17.93 27.98
C ALA A 234 19.07 -18.66 28.28
N GLU A 235 19.56 -18.58 29.52
CA GLU A 235 20.76 -19.36 29.93
C GLU A 235 20.66 -20.86 29.69
N GLY A 236 19.45 -21.44 29.76
CA GLY A 236 19.19 -22.86 29.52
C GLY A 236 18.91 -23.25 28.07
N GLY A 237 19.04 -22.32 27.11
CA GLY A 237 18.74 -22.52 25.71
C GLY A 237 17.52 -21.73 25.20
N PRO A 238 17.05 -21.98 23.98
CA PRO A 238 15.97 -21.20 23.39
C PRO A 238 14.60 -21.50 24.03
N VAL A 239 13.80 -20.47 24.19
CA VAL A 239 12.38 -20.57 24.53
C VAL A 239 11.57 -20.20 23.29
N PHE A 240 10.71 -21.09 22.85
CA PHE A 240 9.82 -20.91 21.73
C PHE A 240 8.40 -20.66 22.19
N TYR A 241 7.73 -19.75 21.50
CA TYR A 241 6.30 -19.53 21.59
C TYR A 241 5.67 -19.77 20.21
N ALA A 242 4.55 -20.44 20.17
CA ALA A 242 3.87 -20.73 18.92
C ALA A 242 2.35 -20.53 19.04
N VAL A 243 1.74 -20.13 17.93
CA VAL A 243 0.30 -20.18 17.75
C VAL A 243 -0.03 -21.37 16.84
N SER A 244 -0.90 -22.25 17.32
CA SER A 244 -1.40 -23.40 16.57
C SER A 244 -2.86 -23.65 16.90
N GLY A 245 -3.73 -23.78 15.89
CA GLY A 245 -5.15 -23.97 16.09
C GLY A 245 -5.81 -22.88 16.95
N ALA A 246 -5.34 -21.63 16.83
CA ALA A 246 -5.75 -20.49 17.64
C ALA A 246 -5.41 -20.57 19.14
N LYS A 247 -4.54 -21.51 19.56
CA LYS A 247 -4.03 -21.67 20.90
C LYS A 247 -2.55 -21.29 20.97
N VAL A 248 -2.08 -20.97 22.18
CA VAL A 248 -0.69 -20.68 22.45
C VAL A 248 0.02 -21.89 23.01
N TYR A 249 1.23 -22.15 22.53
CA TYR A 249 2.12 -23.21 22.98
C TYR A 249 3.49 -22.64 23.32
N VAL A 250 4.15 -23.22 24.31
CA VAL A 250 5.51 -22.88 24.74
C VAL A 250 6.39 -24.15 24.74
N SER A 251 7.63 -24.00 24.27
CA SER A 251 8.62 -25.07 24.28
C SER A 251 9.97 -24.55 24.73
N GLU A 252 10.59 -25.23 25.66
CA GLU A 252 12.01 -25.02 25.99
C GLU A 252 12.83 -25.97 25.13
N GLY A 253 13.68 -25.42 24.26
CA GLY A 253 14.52 -26.17 23.33
C GLY A 253 13.83 -26.61 22.01
N GLY A 254 12.56 -26.30 21.77
CA GLY A 254 11.86 -26.58 20.49
C GLY A 254 11.48 -28.06 20.26
N VAL A 255 11.61 -28.94 21.27
CA VAL A 255 11.36 -30.39 21.13
C VAL A 255 9.97 -30.76 21.59
N LYS A 256 9.59 -30.40 22.81
CA LYS A 256 8.30 -30.70 23.43
C LYS A 256 7.52 -29.41 23.64
N TRP A 257 6.20 -29.44 23.44
CA TRP A 257 5.33 -28.30 23.56
C TRP A 257 4.33 -28.47 24.69
N ARG A 258 4.12 -27.41 25.42
CA ARG A 258 3.11 -27.26 26.47
C ARG A 258 2.08 -26.22 26.01
N GLU A 259 0.81 -26.57 26.08
CA GLU A 259 -0.26 -25.56 25.89
C GLU A 259 -0.17 -24.51 26.99
N SER A 260 -0.38 -23.25 26.62
CA SER A 260 -0.28 -22.07 27.46
C SER A 260 -1.54 -21.22 27.31
N PRO A 261 -2.61 -21.58 28.04
CA PRO A 261 -3.93 -20.98 27.82
C PRO A 261 -3.98 -19.51 28.26
N LEU A 262 -4.67 -18.69 27.47
CA LEU A 262 -5.02 -17.32 27.83
C LEU A 262 -6.06 -17.28 28.96
N PRO A 263 -6.12 -16.21 29.78
CA PRO A 263 -7.06 -16.10 30.89
C PRO A 263 -8.46 -15.79 30.34
N GLY A 264 -9.35 -16.78 30.37
CA GLY A 264 -10.71 -16.64 29.89
C GLY A 264 -11.15 -17.82 29.04
N ILE A 265 -12.28 -17.68 28.34
CA ILE A 265 -12.86 -18.70 27.48
C ILE A 265 -13.04 -18.20 26.05
N GLN A 266 -12.98 -19.11 25.09
CA GLN A 266 -13.21 -18.87 23.65
C GLN A 266 -12.22 -17.91 22.98
N GLY A 267 -11.06 -17.63 23.61
CA GLY A 267 -10.04 -16.79 23.01
C GLY A 267 -9.35 -17.46 21.82
N LYS A 268 -9.09 -16.67 20.78
CA LYS A 268 -8.33 -17.09 19.59
C LYS A 268 -7.03 -16.30 19.52
N ALA A 269 -5.89 -16.98 19.73
CA ALA A 269 -4.58 -16.40 19.50
C ALA A 269 -4.33 -16.24 17.98
N ARG A 270 -3.67 -15.14 17.60
CA ARG A 270 -3.38 -14.80 16.20
C ARG A 270 -1.90 -14.67 15.92
N ALA A 271 -1.18 -13.91 16.74
CA ALA A 271 0.23 -13.62 16.59
C ALA A 271 0.94 -13.70 17.94
N VAL A 272 2.24 -14.05 17.94
CA VAL A 272 3.07 -14.11 19.13
C VAL A 272 4.44 -13.49 18.87
N ALA A 273 4.96 -12.76 19.86
CA ALA A 273 6.32 -12.24 19.83
C ALA A 273 6.97 -12.32 21.20
N THR A 274 8.27 -12.49 21.24
CA THR A 274 9.07 -12.51 22.47
C THR A 274 10.34 -11.68 22.32
N SER A 275 10.92 -11.24 23.41
CA SER A 275 12.21 -10.57 23.40
C SER A 275 13.34 -11.58 23.14
N LEU A 276 14.31 -11.19 22.32
CA LEU A 276 15.42 -12.07 21.94
C LEU A 276 16.26 -12.49 23.14
N TYR A 277 16.51 -11.58 24.09
CA TYR A 277 17.36 -11.84 25.26
C TYR A 277 16.60 -11.93 26.60
N HIS A 278 15.27 -11.72 26.54
CA HIS A 278 14.38 -11.85 27.70
C HIS A 278 13.16 -12.71 27.35
N PRO A 279 13.38 -14.00 26.99
CA PRO A 279 12.31 -14.87 26.50
C PRO A 279 11.32 -15.31 27.58
N GLU A 280 11.50 -14.93 28.84
CA GLU A 280 10.47 -15.03 29.87
C GLU A 280 9.29 -14.13 29.59
N VAL A 281 9.49 -13.06 28.79
CA VAL A 281 8.46 -12.10 28.38
C VAL A 281 8.03 -12.37 26.95
N ALA A 282 6.73 -12.55 26.75
CA ALA A 282 6.11 -12.65 25.42
C ALA A 282 4.78 -11.92 25.39
N TYR A 283 4.36 -11.53 24.19
CA TYR A 283 3.07 -10.92 23.91
C TYR A 283 2.32 -11.75 22.89
N VAL A 284 1.01 -11.88 23.07
CA VAL A 284 0.11 -12.62 22.18
C VAL A 284 -1.08 -11.74 21.82
N SER A 285 -1.32 -11.59 20.54
CA SER A 285 -2.52 -10.96 20.01
C SER A 285 -3.68 -11.96 20.04
N TYR A 286 -4.85 -11.52 20.50
CA TYR A 286 -6.02 -12.38 20.63
C TYR A 286 -7.32 -11.68 20.18
N SER A 287 -8.32 -12.49 19.84
CA SER A 287 -9.70 -12.07 19.59
C SER A 287 -10.71 -13.03 20.23
N GLU A 288 -11.97 -12.63 20.24
CA GLU A 288 -13.10 -13.43 20.76
C GLU A 288 -12.96 -13.91 22.23
N LEU A 289 -12.02 -13.34 22.97
CA LEU A 289 -11.77 -13.74 24.36
C LEU A 289 -12.85 -13.20 25.29
N ARG A 290 -13.51 -14.08 26.05
CA ARG A 290 -14.47 -13.73 27.10
C ARG A 290 -13.79 -13.79 28.47
N ALA A 291 -13.43 -12.62 28.98
CA ALA A 291 -12.87 -12.46 30.31
C ALA A 291 -13.11 -11.01 30.80
N PRO A 292 -13.91 -10.79 31.83
CA PRO A 292 -14.74 -11.77 32.53
C PRO A 292 -16.13 -12.02 31.88
N ILE A 293 -16.70 -11.09 31.08
CA ILE A 293 -18.11 -11.15 30.69
C ILE A 293 -18.36 -11.04 29.18
N SER A 294 -17.67 -10.15 28.47
CA SER A 294 -17.92 -9.88 27.04
C SER A 294 -16.76 -10.30 26.16
N ALA A 295 -17.08 -10.61 24.89
CA ALA A 295 -16.04 -10.87 23.90
C ALA A 295 -15.18 -9.62 23.71
N SER A 296 -13.86 -9.80 23.74
CA SER A 296 -12.86 -8.76 23.56
C SER A 296 -11.76 -9.19 22.61
N LEU A 297 -11.01 -8.23 22.13
CA LEU A 297 -9.78 -8.40 21.36
C LEU A 297 -8.67 -7.56 21.98
N GLY A 298 -7.41 -7.89 21.67
CA GLY A 298 -6.29 -7.12 22.18
C GLY A 298 -4.99 -7.91 22.25
N VAL A 299 -4.21 -7.63 23.30
CA VAL A 299 -2.90 -8.25 23.55
C VAL A 299 -2.81 -8.75 24.99
N ALA A 300 -2.35 -9.99 25.15
CA ALA A 300 -1.95 -10.57 26.44
C ALA A 300 -0.43 -10.61 26.53
N LYS A 301 0.11 -10.51 27.76
CA LYS A 301 1.53 -10.57 28.08
C LYS A 301 1.81 -11.62 29.13
N THR A 302 2.89 -12.35 28.98
CA THR A 302 3.49 -13.18 30.05
C THR A 302 4.83 -12.60 30.50
N SER A 303 5.23 -12.86 31.73
CA SER A 303 6.55 -12.56 32.28
C SER A 303 7.20 -13.80 32.92
N ASP A 304 6.63 -14.98 32.71
CA ASP A 304 7.03 -16.25 33.34
C ASP A 304 7.04 -17.45 32.36
N ARG A 305 7.38 -17.19 31.10
CA ARG A 305 7.41 -18.21 30.02
C ARG A 305 6.05 -18.85 29.77
N GLY A 306 4.98 -18.02 29.81
CA GLY A 306 3.63 -18.48 29.49
C GLY A 306 3.01 -19.39 30.55
N ARG A 307 3.42 -19.30 31.81
CA ARG A 307 2.71 -19.95 32.92
C ARG A 307 1.46 -19.16 33.29
N HIS A 308 1.59 -17.82 33.24
CA HIS A 308 0.48 -16.89 33.45
C HIS A 308 0.49 -15.82 32.32
N TRP A 309 -0.70 -15.32 32.02
CA TRP A 309 -0.90 -14.24 31.05
C TRP A 309 -1.76 -13.13 31.67
N ASP A 310 -1.34 -11.90 31.50
CA ASP A 310 -2.09 -10.69 31.85
C ASP A 310 -2.64 -10.06 30.57
N LEU A 311 -3.90 -9.58 30.59
CA LEU A 311 -4.47 -8.85 29.48
C LEU A 311 -4.00 -7.39 29.56
N VAL A 312 -3.03 -7.02 28.73
CA VAL A 312 -2.36 -5.71 28.77
C VAL A 312 -2.92 -4.72 27.75
N TRP A 313 -3.77 -5.17 26.85
CA TRP A 313 -4.66 -4.38 26.03
C TRP A 313 -5.92 -5.18 25.81
N GLN A 314 -7.04 -4.57 26.15
CA GLN A 314 -8.34 -5.22 26.02
C GLN A 314 -9.36 -4.23 25.46
N THR A 315 -9.89 -4.52 24.29
CA THR A 315 -10.91 -3.71 23.61
C THR A 315 -12.25 -4.43 23.64
N TYR A 316 -13.25 -3.74 24.14
CA TYR A 316 -14.65 -4.14 24.14
C TYR A 316 -15.46 -3.31 23.15
N ARG A 317 -16.75 -3.54 23.09
CA ARG A 317 -17.69 -2.78 22.26
C ARG A 317 -17.66 -1.26 22.50
N GLY A 318 -17.24 -0.81 23.69
CA GLY A 318 -17.13 0.60 24.09
C GLY A 318 -15.74 1.24 23.90
N GLY A 319 -14.75 0.49 23.41
CA GLY A 319 -13.37 0.98 23.24
C GLY A 319 -12.38 0.30 24.19
N SER A 320 -11.23 0.90 24.37
CA SER A 320 -10.15 0.47 25.26
C SER A 320 -9.68 1.64 26.13
N ASP A 321 -9.46 1.38 27.41
CA ASP A 321 -9.06 2.44 28.38
C ASP A 321 -7.57 2.81 28.27
N ASN A 322 -6.73 1.94 27.69
CA ASN A 322 -5.29 2.12 27.64
C ASN A 322 -4.71 2.21 26.21
N LEU A 323 -5.55 2.29 25.19
CA LEU A 323 -5.14 2.52 23.80
C LEU A 323 -5.44 3.96 23.38
N HIS A 324 -4.40 4.74 23.16
CA HIS A 324 -4.48 6.09 22.61
C HIS A 324 -4.37 6.04 21.09
N ASP A 325 -5.50 5.85 20.43
CA ASP A 325 -5.62 5.82 18.97
C ASP A 325 -5.90 7.23 18.45
N PRO A 326 -5.17 7.74 17.45
CA PRO A 326 -5.41 9.08 16.92
C PRO A 326 -6.83 9.28 16.40
N TRP A 327 -7.28 8.50 15.41
CA TRP A 327 -8.56 8.77 14.77
C TRP A 327 -9.36 7.53 14.31
N ILE A 328 -8.70 6.39 14.02
CA ILE A 328 -9.34 5.23 13.37
C ILE A 328 -10.44 4.65 14.23
N VAL A 329 -10.17 4.38 15.50
CA VAL A 329 -11.16 3.81 16.43
C VAL A 329 -12.34 4.78 16.63
N ASN A 330 -12.06 6.07 16.76
CA ASN A 330 -13.09 7.08 16.89
C ASN A 330 -13.97 7.19 15.62
N ARG A 331 -13.40 6.97 14.44
CA ARG A 331 -14.11 7.08 13.17
C ARG A 331 -14.91 5.83 12.82
N PHE A 332 -14.33 4.65 12.97
CA PHE A 332 -14.87 3.38 12.47
C PHE A 332 -15.27 2.39 13.58
N GLY A 333 -14.92 2.70 14.82
CA GLY A 333 -15.12 1.78 15.96
C GLY A 333 -13.94 0.83 16.17
N ALA A 334 -13.86 0.31 17.38
CA ALA A 334 -12.73 -0.50 17.84
C ALA A 334 -12.58 -1.85 17.10
N GLY A 335 -13.63 -2.34 16.47
CA GLY A 335 -13.62 -3.60 15.71
C GLY A 335 -13.12 -3.48 14.28
N TRP A 336 -13.03 -2.27 13.71
CA TRP A 336 -12.66 -2.08 12.31
C TRP A 336 -11.20 -2.47 12.03
N PRO A 337 -10.20 -2.05 12.84
CA PRO A 337 -8.81 -2.44 12.61
C PRO A 337 -8.48 -3.85 13.14
N GLU A 338 -9.40 -4.51 13.83
CA GLU A 338 -9.22 -5.81 14.50
C GLU A 338 -8.11 -5.80 15.58
N ASN A 339 -7.65 -6.98 15.99
CA ASN A 339 -6.49 -7.18 16.86
C ASN A 339 -5.20 -7.26 16.01
N PRO A 340 -4.01 -6.99 16.59
CA PRO A 340 -2.77 -7.05 15.84
C PRO A 340 -2.59 -8.34 15.03
N ARG A 341 -2.27 -8.19 13.75
CA ARG A 341 -1.93 -9.29 12.84
C ARG A 341 -0.53 -9.81 13.09
N ALA A 342 0.35 -8.94 13.56
CA ALA A 342 1.72 -9.25 13.89
C ALA A 342 2.19 -8.40 15.07
N LEU A 343 3.13 -8.94 15.83
CA LEU A 343 3.77 -8.30 16.97
C LEU A 343 5.29 -8.37 16.83
N ALA A 344 6.00 -7.41 17.44
CA ALA A 344 7.45 -7.45 17.58
C ALA A 344 7.88 -6.84 18.91
N VAL A 345 8.73 -7.54 19.64
CA VAL A 345 9.27 -7.12 20.93
C VAL A 345 10.73 -6.71 20.76
N ALA A 346 11.16 -5.63 21.41
CA ALA A 346 12.55 -5.23 21.37
C ALA A 346 13.47 -6.28 22.01
N ALA A 347 14.64 -6.48 21.40
CA ALA A 347 15.55 -7.56 21.77
C ALA A 347 16.05 -7.49 23.21
N THR A 348 16.34 -6.27 23.70
CA THR A 348 16.96 -6.00 25.00
C THR A 348 16.03 -5.30 26.00
N ASP A 349 14.88 -4.82 25.53
CA ASP A 349 13.88 -4.16 26.38
C ASP A 349 12.49 -4.77 26.17
N PRO A 350 12.11 -5.79 26.94
CA PRO A 350 10.84 -6.48 26.76
C PRO A 350 9.61 -5.61 27.12
N SER A 351 9.80 -4.38 27.62
CA SER A 351 8.70 -3.42 27.83
C SER A 351 8.26 -2.75 26.52
N VAL A 352 9.09 -2.80 25.46
CA VAL A 352 8.81 -2.22 24.15
C VAL A 352 8.25 -3.28 23.23
N CYS A 353 7.01 -3.08 22.79
CA CYS A 353 6.35 -3.95 21.82
C CYS A 353 5.61 -3.11 20.77
N TYR A 354 5.72 -3.51 19.51
CA TYR A 354 4.96 -2.96 18.39
C TYR A 354 3.95 -3.98 17.88
N GLY A 355 2.79 -3.49 17.47
CA GLY A 355 1.76 -4.29 16.80
C GLY A 355 1.25 -3.61 15.55
N THR A 356 0.93 -4.40 14.52
CA THR A 356 0.32 -3.92 13.27
C THR A 356 -0.99 -4.64 13.01
N ASP A 357 -1.99 -3.91 12.51
CA ASP A 357 -3.32 -4.43 12.20
C ASP A 357 -3.83 -3.91 10.84
N ASP A 358 -5.13 -3.99 10.59
CA ASP A 358 -5.74 -3.63 9.32
C ASP A 358 -5.84 -2.12 9.07
N GLY A 359 -5.33 -1.29 9.98
CA GLY A 359 -5.37 0.17 9.83
C GLY A 359 -4.26 0.90 10.57
N ARG A 360 -3.56 0.23 11.50
CA ARG A 360 -2.71 0.91 12.47
C ARG A 360 -1.35 0.24 12.66
N THR A 361 -0.39 1.05 13.08
CA THR A 361 0.79 0.60 13.85
C THR A 361 0.66 1.16 15.26
N VAL A 362 0.70 0.29 16.26
CA VAL A 362 0.60 0.63 17.67
C VAL A 362 1.87 0.25 18.41
N ARG A 363 2.16 0.93 19.51
CA ARG A 363 3.35 0.72 20.33
C ARG A 363 3.03 0.82 21.81
N THR A 364 3.68 -0.02 22.62
CA THR A 364 3.88 0.20 24.06
C THR A 364 5.37 0.35 24.36
N THR A 365 5.70 1.12 25.40
CA THR A 365 7.06 1.28 25.94
C THR A 365 7.11 1.05 27.46
N ASP A 366 6.01 0.61 28.05
CA ASP A 366 5.84 0.42 29.49
C ASP A 366 5.31 -0.98 29.85
N GLY A 367 5.52 -1.93 28.92
CA GLY A 367 5.12 -3.31 29.12
C GLY A 367 3.63 -3.56 28.95
N GLY A 368 2.94 -2.70 28.20
CA GLY A 368 1.52 -2.82 27.89
C GLY A 368 0.60 -2.07 28.84
N LYS A 369 1.12 -1.27 29.76
CA LYS A 369 0.27 -0.41 30.61
C LYS A 369 -0.46 0.64 29.76
N THR A 370 0.24 1.19 28.77
CA THR A 370 -0.34 2.07 27.76
C THR A 370 0.08 1.66 26.34
N TRP A 371 -0.80 1.87 25.38
CA TRP A 371 -0.57 1.66 23.96
C TRP A 371 -0.89 2.94 23.20
N GLN A 372 -0.10 3.24 22.17
CA GLN A 372 -0.22 4.45 21.36
C GLN A 372 -0.19 4.09 19.87
N GLY A 373 -1.11 4.65 19.10
CA GLY A 373 -1.01 4.67 17.64
C GLY A 373 0.17 5.56 17.20
N VAL A 374 1.04 5.04 16.33
CA VAL A 374 2.27 5.73 15.88
C VAL A 374 2.27 5.92 14.35
N TYR A 375 1.13 6.21 13.78
CA TYR A 375 0.90 6.38 12.34
C TYR A 375 0.37 7.79 11.99
N SER A 376 -0.02 8.56 12.99
CA SER A 376 -0.67 9.86 12.81
C SER A 376 -0.52 10.71 14.08
N ASP A 377 -0.40 12.00 13.91
CA ASP A 377 -0.33 12.98 15.00
C ASP A 377 -1.59 13.83 15.06
N ALA A 378 -2.05 14.14 16.28
CA ALA A 378 -3.12 15.09 16.49
C ALA A 378 -2.62 16.51 16.21
N ALA A 379 -3.39 17.28 15.44
CA ALA A 379 -3.10 18.67 15.13
C ALA A 379 -3.85 19.63 16.07
N PRO A 380 -3.34 20.85 16.28
CA PRO A 380 -3.96 21.85 17.17
C PRO A 380 -5.41 22.21 16.82
N ASP A 381 -5.78 22.05 15.56
CA ASP A 381 -7.13 22.31 15.05
C ASP A 381 -8.10 21.12 15.23
N THR A 382 -7.72 20.12 16.03
CA THR A 382 -8.45 18.85 16.22
C THR A 382 -8.50 17.94 14.98
N GLY A 383 -7.71 18.24 13.95
CA GLY A 383 -7.43 17.36 12.83
C GLY A 383 -6.28 16.40 13.13
N PHE A 384 -5.90 15.63 12.13
CA PHE A 384 -4.82 14.64 12.20
C PHE A 384 -3.90 14.83 11.00
N ALA A 385 -2.61 14.60 11.21
CA ALA A 385 -1.60 14.64 10.17
C ALA A 385 -0.81 13.34 10.15
N THR A 386 -0.55 12.81 8.97
CA THR A 386 0.37 11.67 8.83
C THR A 386 1.76 12.04 9.34
N ASN A 387 2.40 11.12 10.02
CA ASN A 387 3.83 11.20 10.33
C ASN A 387 4.69 10.45 9.28
N GLY A 388 4.12 10.20 8.11
CA GLY A 388 4.76 9.50 6.98
C GLY A 388 4.28 8.05 6.78
N LEU A 389 3.50 7.51 7.72
CA LEU A 389 2.90 6.19 7.59
C LEU A 389 1.43 6.34 7.17
N ASP A 390 1.18 6.26 5.87
CA ASP A 390 -0.14 6.39 5.26
C ASP A 390 -0.28 5.38 4.13
N VAL A 391 -1.31 4.54 4.15
CA VAL A 391 -1.35 3.28 3.40
C VAL A 391 -2.50 3.20 2.41
N THR A 392 -3.40 4.16 2.38
CA THR A 392 -4.68 4.00 1.68
C THR A 392 -4.60 4.40 0.20
N THR A 393 -5.43 3.77 -0.65
CA THR A 393 -5.63 4.14 -2.06
C THR A 393 -6.40 5.44 -2.18
N CYS A 394 -5.92 6.34 -3.07
CA CYS A 394 -6.50 7.65 -3.30
C CYS A 394 -6.91 7.84 -4.75
N TYR A 395 -8.09 8.42 -4.97
CA TYR A 395 -8.61 8.72 -6.32
C TYR A 395 -8.39 10.15 -6.76
N GLY A 396 -8.33 11.11 -5.85
CA GLY A 396 -8.16 12.51 -6.20
C GLY A 396 -7.76 13.41 -5.03
N VAL A 397 -7.23 14.56 -5.36
CA VAL A 397 -7.09 15.73 -4.49
C VAL A 397 -7.92 16.83 -5.11
N HIS A 398 -8.81 17.43 -4.34
CA HIS A 398 -9.78 18.41 -4.82
C HIS A 398 -9.64 19.72 -4.04
N PHE A 399 -9.70 20.83 -4.73
CA PHE A 399 -9.49 22.16 -4.15
C PHE A 399 -10.74 23.02 -4.30
N ASP A 400 -11.09 23.74 -3.23
CA ASP A 400 -12.12 24.79 -3.30
C ASP A 400 -11.58 25.94 -4.19
N PRO A 401 -12.26 26.29 -5.27
CA PRO A 401 -11.82 27.37 -6.18
C PRO A 401 -11.80 28.75 -5.53
N PHE A 402 -12.49 28.94 -4.41
CA PHE A 402 -12.54 30.20 -3.65
C PHE A 402 -11.54 30.26 -2.49
N ASP A 403 -11.03 29.12 -2.06
CA ASP A 403 -10.04 29.01 -1.00
C ASP A 403 -9.21 27.72 -1.19
N PRO A 404 -8.09 27.78 -1.88
CA PRO A 404 -7.27 26.58 -2.17
C PRO A 404 -6.64 25.94 -0.92
N LYS A 405 -6.72 26.59 0.27
CA LYS A 405 -6.36 25.95 1.53
C LYS A 405 -7.41 24.94 1.99
N ARG A 406 -8.65 25.09 1.53
CA ARG A 406 -9.69 24.09 1.68
C ARG A 406 -9.52 23.06 0.58
N MET A 407 -9.11 21.86 0.97
CA MET A 407 -8.85 20.78 0.05
C MET A 407 -9.36 19.46 0.61
N PHE A 408 -9.59 18.49 -0.29
CA PHE A 408 -10.08 17.17 0.06
C PHE A 408 -9.21 16.10 -0.58
N ILE A 409 -9.05 14.98 0.13
CA ILE A 409 -8.54 13.74 -0.46
C ILE A 409 -9.67 12.73 -0.50
N SER A 410 -9.94 12.21 -1.70
CA SER A 410 -10.88 11.12 -1.94
C SER A 410 -10.18 9.78 -1.84
N TYR A 411 -10.59 8.98 -0.87
CA TYR A 411 -10.01 7.66 -0.55
C TYR A 411 -10.99 6.53 -0.85
N THR A 412 -10.43 5.34 -1.03
CA THR A 412 -11.15 4.09 -0.76
C THR A 412 -10.98 3.71 0.72
N ASP A 413 -11.82 2.83 1.23
CA ASP A 413 -11.87 2.26 2.59
C ASP A 413 -12.10 3.27 3.72
N ILE A 414 -11.58 4.48 3.63
CA ILE A 414 -11.75 5.54 4.64
C ILE A 414 -12.54 6.74 4.15
N GLY A 415 -12.99 6.75 2.89
CA GLY A 415 -13.96 7.66 2.31
C GLY A 415 -13.42 9.03 1.91
N LEU A 416 -13.70 10.07 2.66
CA LEU A 416 -13.34 11.46 2.32
C LEU A 416 -12.73 12.16 3.53
N PHE A 417 -11.59 12.83 3.30
CA PHE A 417 -10.96 13.69 4.30
C PHE A 417 -10.81 15.11 3.79
N ALA A 418 -11.10 16.07 4.67
CA ALA A 418 -11.01 17.50 4.41
C ALA A 418 -9.90 18.16 5.21
N SER A 419 -9.19 19.07 4.58
CA SER A 419 -8.27 20.04 5.21
C SER A 419 -8.78 21.45 5.01
N GLN A 420 -8.58 22.30 6.04
CA GLN A 420 -8.90 23.73 5.98
C GLN A 420 -7.62 24.60 6.01
N ASN A 421 -6.44 23.96 6.01
CA ASN A 421 -5.16 24.63 6.25
C ASN A 421 -4.08 24.23 5.22
N GLY A 422 -4.49 23.89 3.99
CA GLY A 422 -3.58 23.56 2.90
C GLY A 422 -2.89 22.19 3.06
N GLY A 423 -3.59 21.22 3.67
CA GLY A 423 -3.08 19.87 3.84
C GLY A 423 -2.22 19.66 5.07
N ALA A 424 -2.13 20.63 5.98
CA ALA A 424 -1.37 20.49 7.22
C ALA A 424 -2.05 19.56 8.23
N SER A 425 -3.39 19.46 8.20
CA SER A 425 -4.16 18.50 8.98
C SER A 425 -5.47 18.14 8.27
N TRP A 426 -6.03 17.00 8.66
CA TRP A 426 -7.16 16.36 7.98
C TRP A 426 -8.22 15.89 8.97
N ARG A 427 -9.49 15.95 8.56
CA ARG A 427 -10.65 15.42 9.29
C ARG A 427 -11.52 14.62 8.34
N SER A 428 -12.12 13.53 8.85
CA SER A 428 -13.12 12.78 8.06
C SER A 428 -14.32 13.68 7.73
N ALA A 429 -14.66 13.75 6.46
CA ALA A 429 -15.76 14.55 5.92
C ALA A 429 -17.01 13.72 5.56
N THR A 430 -17.09 12.46 5.96
CA THR A 430 -18.22 11.58 5.63
C THR A 430 -19.22 11.37 6.78
N ARG A 431 -19.08 12.11 7.90
CA ARG A 431 -19.94 11.90 9.09
C ARG A 431 -21.32 12.55 8.98
N ASN A 432 -21.40 13.70 8.34
CA ASN A 432 -22.55 14.59 8.41
C ASN A 432 -23.38 14.49 7.12
N GLY A 433 -24.27 13.52 7.04
CA GLY A 433 -25.24 13.40 5.95
C GLY A 433 -24.90 12.38 4.85
N VAL A 434 -23.67 11.87 4.78
CA VAL A 434 -23.34 10.78 3.85
C VAL A 434 -23.97 9.47 4.35
N PRO A 435 -24.72 8.73 3.50
CA PRO A 435 -25.29 7.44 3.89
C PRO A 435 -24.20 6.45 4.35
N GLY A 436 -24.46 5.72 5.44
CA GLY A 436 -23.49 4.79 6.02
C GLY A 436 -22.99 3.72 5.04
N ALA A 437 -23.80 3.29 4.08
CA ALA A 437 -23.41 2.35 3.03
C ALA A 437 -22.46 2.94 1.97
N TRP A 438 -22.31 4.28 1.90
CA TRP A 438 -21.51 4.97 0.87
C TRP A 438 -20.17 5.48 1.40
N VAL A 439 -19.94 5.43 2.71
CA VAL A 439 -18.74 6.05 3.35
C VAL A 439 -17.42 5.36 3.05
N ASN A 440 -17.44 4.20 2.38
CA ASN A 440 -16.24 3.44 2.08
C ASN A 440 -15.36 4.16 1.06
N THR A 441 -15.94 4.61 -0.08
CA THR A 441 -15.17 5.16 -1.19
C THR A 441 -15.76 6.44 -1.74
N THR A 442 -14.93 7.48 -1.87
CA THR A 442 -15.20 8.66 -2.68
C THR A 442 -14.36 8.56 -3.95
N TYR A 443 -15.00 8.47 -5.11
CA TYR A 443 -14.29 8.33 -6.38
C TYR A 443 -13.89 9.67 -7.00
N TRP A 444 -14.74 10.69 -6.88
CA TRP A 444 -14.48 12.02 -7.43
C TRP A 444 -15.31 13.10 -6.75
N MET A 445 -14.83 14.32 -6.80
CA MET A 445 -15.57 15.53 -6.36
C MET A 445 -15.50 16.59 -7.44
N GLU A 446 -16.56 17.42 -7.49
CA GLU A 446 -16.65 18.57 -8.38
C GLU A 446 -17.13 19.78 -7.61
N PHE A 447 -16.33 20.84 -7.59
CA PHE A 447 -16.71 22.12 -6.98
C PHE A 447 -17.41 23.02 -7.98
N ASP A 448 -18.43 23.76 -7.54
CA ASP A 448 -19.00 24.84 -8.34
C ASP A 448 -17.99 26.00 -8.40
N PRO A 449 -17.49 26.37 -9.60
CA PRO A 449 -16.51 27.45 -9.71
C PRO A 449 -17.09 28.84 -9.51
N LYS A 450 -18.41 28.99 -9.43
CA LYS A 450 -19.11 30.29 -9.31
C LYS A 450 -19.93 30.41 -8.02
N VAL A 451 -20.34 29.30 -7.40
CA VAL A 451 -21.12 29.28 -6.17
C VAL A 451 -20.28 28.78 -5.02
N ARG A 452 -19.88 29.71 -4.15
CA ARG A 452 -19.06 29.38 -2.98
C ARG A 452 -19.75 28.37 -2.08
N GLY A 453 -19.02 27.33 -1.67
CA GLY A 453 -19.49 26.31 -0.77
C GLY A 453 -20.21 25.14 -1.45
N ARG A 454 -20.62 25.29 -2.71
CA ARG A 454 -21.30 24.21 -3.42
C ARG A 454 -20.30 23.20 -3.99
N VAL A 455 -20.52 21.93 -3.68
CA VAL A 455 -19.66 20.81 -4.13
C VAL A 455 -20.48 19.52 -4.18
N TRP A 456 -20.19 18.69 -5.16
CA TRP A 456 -20.76 17.35 -5.31
C TRP A 456 -19.69 16.29 -5.16
N ALA A 457 -20.05 15.11 -4.62
CA ALA A 457 -19.16 13.97 -4.52
C ALA A 457 -19.83 12.68 -5.03
N ALA A 458 -19.10 11.98 -5.90
CA ALA A 458 -19.46 10.66 -6.40
C ALA A 458 -18.93 9.58 -5.46
N MET A 459 -19.82 8.82 -4.84
CA MET A 459 -19.49 7.91 -3.75
C MET A 459 -20.07 6.51 -3.94
N SER A 460 -19.47 5.52 -3.27
CA SER A 460 -19.97 4.14 -3.26
C SER A 460 -19.48 3.36 -2.04
N GLY A 461 -20.26 2.35 -1.67
CA GLY A 461 -19.81 1.28 -0.77
C GLY A 461 -18.92 0.23 -1.44
N VAL A 462 -18.70 0.32 -2.76
CA VAL A 462 -17.80 -0.56 -3.51
C VAL A 462 -16.45 0.13 -3.67
N HIS A 463 -15.38 -0.55 -3.31
CA HIS A 463 -14.02 -0.02 -3.39
C HIS A 463 -13.26 -0.56 -4.61
N ASP A 464 -12.10 0.04 -4.90
CA ASP A 464 -11.12 -0.39 -5.90
C ASP A 464 -11.64 -0.54 -7.35
N LEU A 465 -12.72 0.13 -7.72
CA LEU A 465 -13.09 0.18 -9.14
C LEU A 465 -12.04 1.00 -9.93
N PRO A 466 -11.79 0.65 -11.17
CA PRO A 466 -12.44 -0.37 -11.99
C PRO A 466 -11.73 -1.74 -11.95
N ARG A 467 -11.07 -2.12 -10.87
CA ARG A 467 -10.29 -3.36 -10.81
C ARG A 467 -11.19 -4.60 -10.83
N PRO A 468 -10.85 -5.62 -11.63
CA PRO A 468 -11.71 -6.79 -11.86
C PRO A 468 -12.05 -7.57 -10.58
N LYS A 469 -11.15 -7.62 -9.60
CA LYS A 469 -11.40 -8.32 -8.32
C LYS A 469 -12.68 -7.84 -7.62
N MET A 470 -13.06 -6.57 -7.82
CA MET A 470 -14.17 -5.96 -7.09
C MET A 470 -15.54 -6.24 -7.71
N TRP A 471 -15.61 -6.54 -8.99
CA TRP A 471 -16.90 -6.78 -9.68
C TRP A 471 -17.07 -8.20 -10.21
N ARG A 472 -16.03 -9.05 -10.22
CA ARG A 472 -16.16 -10.46 -10.65
C ARG A 472 -17.18 -11.26 -9.84
N SER A 473 -17.33 -10.97 -8.55
CA SER A 473 -18.20 -11.68 -7.64
C SER A 473 -19.51 -10.95 -7.28
N ARG A 474 -19.70 -9.71 -7.76
CA ARG A 474 -20.86 -8.87 -7.44
C ARG A 474 -21.45 -8.27 -8.70
N SER A 475 -22.78 -8.41 -8.86
CA SER A 475 -23.50 -7.70 -9.92
C SER A 475 -23.53 -6.20 -9.63
N PRO A 476 -23.33 -5.31 -10.64
CA PRO A 476 -23.58 -3.87 -10.50
C PRO A 476 -24.95 -3.50 -9.96
N ASP A 477 -25.95 -4.36 -10.11
CA ASP A 477 -27.28 -4.16 -9.56
C ASP A 477 -27.33 -4.19 -8.03
N THR A 478 -26.29 -4.70 -7.37
CA THR A 478 -26.15 -4.77 -5.92
C THR A 478 -25.25 -3.66 -5.35
N TYR A 479 -24.82 -2.71 -6.17
CA TYR A 479 -23.94 -1.62 -5.71
C TYR A 479 -24.74 -0.53 -5.00
N ASP A 480 -24.25 -0.11 -3.83
CA ASP A 480 -24.71 1.08 -3.14
C ASP A 480 -23.82 2.26 -3.51
N GLY A 481 -24.43 3.42 -3.63
CA GLY A 481 -23.71 4.65 -3.96
C GLY A 481 -24.61 5.63 -4.71
N GLY A 482 -24.03 6.76 -5.07
CA GLY A 482 -24.68 7.85 -5.78
C GLY A 482 -23.90 9.15 -5.67
N VAL A 483 -24.62 10.25 -5.69
CA VAL A 483 -24.08 11.61 -5.54
C VAL A 483 -24.60 12.21 -4.23
N VAL A 484 -23.71 12.88 -3.51
CA VAL A 484 -24.05 13.77 -2.40
C VAL A 484 -23.66 15.20 -2.77
N GLU A 485 -24.45 16.17 -2.34
CA GLU A 485 -24.22 17.62 -2.50
C GLU A 485 -23.97 18.27 -1.14
N SER A 486 -23.17 19.32 -1.13
CA SER A 486 -22.96 20.23 -0.01
C SER A 486 -23.03 21.67 -0.50
N ASP A 487 -23.64 22.55 0.30
CA ASP A 487 -23.68 24.00 0.09
C ASP A 487 -22.77 24.75 1.08
N ASP A 488 -22.11 24.05 2.00
CA ASP A 488 -21.28 24.63 3.06
C ASP A 488 -19.80 24.23 2.97
N GLY A 489 -19.38 23.82 1.76
CA GLY A 489 -17.99 23.45 1.50
C GLY A 489 -17.60 22.10 2.05
N GLY A 490 -18.54 21.16 2.10
CA GLY A 490 -18.30 19.78 2.54
C GLY A 490 -18.37 19.57 4.05
N ALA A 491 -18.93 20.51 4.82
CA ALA A 491 -19.12 20.35 6.25
C ALA A 491 -20.35 19.47 6.54
N THR A 492 -21.41 19.63 5.73
CA THR A 492 -22.61 18.76 5.74
C THR A 492 -22.96 18.33 4.32
N TRP A 493 -23.59 17.17 4.21
CA TRP A 493 -23.95 16.56 2.93
C TRP A 493 -25.42 16.15 2.93
N HIS A 494 -26.02 16.21 1.77
CA HIS A 494 -27.34 15.64 1.51
C HIS A 494 -27.32 14.80 0.24
N VAL A 495 -28.18 13.79 0.20
CA VAL A 495 -28.32 12.95 -0.97
C VAL A 495 -29.28 13.59 -1.93
N ASP A 496 -28.81 13.85 -3.14
CA ASP A 496 -29.61 14.23 -4.28
C ASP A 496 -29.61 13.10 -5.30
N GLY A 497 -30.74 12.50 -5.58
CA GLY A 497 -30.69 11.29 -6.38
C GLY A 497 -31.99 10.83 -6.99
N GLU A 498 -33.03 11.66 -7.06
CA GLU A 498 -34.29 11.24 -7.71
C GLU A 498 -34.03 10.88 -9.18
N GLY A 499 -34.45 9.68 -9.58
CA GLY A 499 -34.22 9.14 -10.93
C GLY A 499 -32.87 8.41 -11.13
N MET A 500 -31.96 8.41 -10.14
CA MET A 500 -30.75 7.57 -10.16
C MET A 500 -30.93 6.42 -9.17
N PRO A 501 -31.00 5.16 -9.61
CA PRO A 501 -31.01 4.03 -8.70
C PRO A 501 -29.67 3.91 -7.96
N PRO A 502 -29.58 3.12 -6.87
CA PRO A 502 -28.31 2.85 -6.20
C PRO A 502 -27.23 2.49 -7.21
N THR A 503 -26.12 3.25 -7.23
CA THR A 503 -25.11 3.22 -8.29
C THR A 503 -23.75 3.51 -7.72
N ALA A 504 -22.74 2.71 -8.03
CA ALA A 504 -21.37 3.12 -7.79
C ALA A 504 -21.04 4.30 -8.74
N ALA A 505 -21.21 5.52 -8.26
CA ALA A 505 -20.83 6.72 -9.00
C ALA A 505 -19.31 6.87 -8.98
N THR A 506 -18.68 6.91 -10.17
CA THR A 506 -17.22 6.87 -10.29
C THR A 506 -16.62 8.18 -10.79
N HIS A 507 -17.43 9.03 -11.40
CA HIS A 507 -16.99 10.36 -11.86
C HIS A 507 -18.19 11.29 -11.99
N ILE A 508 -17.98 12.57 -11.69
CA ILE A 508 -18.96 13.64 -11.89
C ILE A 508 -18.30 14.80 -12.64
N LEU A 509 -19.00 15.38 -13.60
CA LEU A 509 -18.61 16.57 -14.35
C LEU A 509 -19.69 17.64 -14.25
N LEU A 510 -19.28 18.88 -14.04
CA LEU A 510 -20.12 20.07 -14.12
C LEU A 510 -19.98 20.70 -15.51
N ASP A 511 -21.08 21.14 -16.10
CA ASP A 511 -21.03 22.13 -17.19
C ASP A 511 -20.86 23.54 -16.63
N PRO A 512 -19.65 24.14 -16.75
CA PRO A 512 -19.37 25.45 -16.17
C PRO A 512 -20.14 26.59 -16.85
N ALA A 513 -20.73 26.37 -18.04
CA ALA A 513 -21.54 27.31 -18.76
C ALA A 513 -23.01 27.28 -18.32
N SER A 514 -23.44 26.27 -17.57
CA SER A 514 -24.82 26.15 -17.07
C SER A 514 -25.16 27.25 -16.06
N PRO A 515 -26.45 27.63 -15.94
CA PRO A 515 -26.89 28.63 -14.96
C PRO A 515 -26.55 28.24 -13.52
N ASP A 516 -26.15 29.20 -12.69
CA ASP A 516 -25.79 28.96 -11.28
C ASP A 516 -26.95 28.38 -10.45
N SER A 517 -28.21 28.69 -10.82
CA SER A 517 -29.42 28.19 -10.17
C SER A 517 -29.90 26.83 -10.68
N ALA A 518 -29.33 26.35 -11.79
CA ALA A 518 -29.74 25.12 -12.46
C ALA A 518 -28.52 24.46 -13.15
N ARG A 519 -27.57 24.00 -12.32
CA ARG A 519 -26.34 23.38 -12.82
C ARG A 519 -26.62 22.11 -13.60
N VAL A 520 -25.97 21.99 -14.73
CA VAL A 520 -25.96 20.75 -15.53
C VAL A 520 -24.80 19.89 -15.07
N LEU A 521 -25.12 18.67 -14.65
CA LEU A 521 -24.17 17.68 -14.15
C LEU A 521 -24.25 16.39 -14.95
N TYR A 522 -23.13 15.69 -15.10
CA TYR A 522 -23.06 14.37 -15.70
C TYR A 522 -22.34 13.43 -14.72
N VAL A 523 -22.87 12.21 -14.55
CA VAL A 523 -22.29 11.20 -13.67
C VAL A 523 -22.04 9.91 -14.42
N ALA A 524 -20.84 9.37 -14.29
CA ALA A 524 -20.52 8.01 -14.71
C ALA A 524 -20.93 7.03 -13.61
N GLY A 525 -21.87 6.13 -13.91
CA GLY A 525 -22.32 5.06 -13.04
C GLY A 525 -21.78 3.70 -13.49
N PHE A 526 -20.96 3.06 -12.67
CA PHE A 526 -20.33 1.79 -13.00
C PHE A 526 -21.37 0.67 -13.14
N GLY A 527 -21.45 0.12 -14.34
CA GLY A 527 -22.49 -0.87 -14.70
C GLY A 527 -23.87 -0.28 -15.02
N ARG A 528 -24.01 1.06 -15.05
CA ARG A 528 -25.26 1.77 -15.33
C ARG A 528 -25.17 2.70 -16.55
N GLY A 529 -23.98 3.22 -16.84
CA GLY A 529 -23.75 4.20 -17.90
C GLY A 529 -23.71 5.63 -17.40
N VAL A 530 -24.32 6.57 -18.14
CA VAL A 530 -24.25 8.01 -17.86
C VAL A 530 -25.61 8.54 -17.40
N PHE A 531 -25.60 9.29 -16.32
CA PHE A 531 -26.76 10.08 -15.85
C PHE A 531 -26.50 11.56 -16.06
N LYS A 532 -27.56 12.30 -16.38
CA LYS A 532 -27.55 13.76 -16.52
C LYS A 532 -28.57 14.40 -15.58
N SER A 533 -28.17 15.46 -14.90
CA SER A 533 -29.06 16.39 -14.20
C SER A 533 -29.03 17.75 -14.88
N THR A 534 -30.14 18.49 -14.83
CA THR A 534 -30.25 19.90 -15.31
C THR A 534 -30.71 20.84 -14.21
N ASP A 535 -30.71 20.39 -12.98
CA ASP A 535 -31.21 21.17 -11.82
C ASP A 535 -30.31 21.04 -10.57
N GLY A 536 -29.01 20.82 -10.80
CA GLY A 536 -27.99 20.81 -9.74
C GLY A 536 -27.84 19.45 -9.04
N GLY A 537 -28.42 18.36 -9.57
CA GLY A 537 -28.31 17.02 -8.98
C GLY A 537 -29.59 16.49 -8.37
N ARG A 538 -30.65 17.33 -8.29
CA ARG A 538 -31.92 16.93 -7.66
C ARG A 538 -32.63 15.81 -8.41
N HIS A 539 -32.67 15.91 -9.76
CA HIS A 539 -33.25 14.89 -10.63
C HIS A 539 -32.25 14.42 -11.68
N TRP A 540 -32.20 13.10 -11.88
CA TRP A 540 -31.30 12.47 -12.83
C TRP A 540 -32.03 11.70 -13.91
N THR A 541 -31.53 11.78 -15.13
CA THR A 541 -32.04 11.03 -16.28
C THR A 541 -30.93 10.21 -16.89
N LEU A 542 -31.17 8.92 -17.14
CA LEU A 542 -30.24 8.05 -17.84
C LEU A 542 -30.04 8.48 -19.28
N ARG A 543 -28.79 8.56 -19.74
CA ARG A 543 -28.34 9.05 -21.06
C ARG A 543 -27.42 8.05 -21.75
N ASN A 544 -27.95 6.88 -22.10
CA ASN A 544 -27.17 5.78 -22.70
C ASN A 544 -27.42 5.59 -24.21
N THR A 545 -28.16 6.46 -24.89
CA THR A 545 -28.44 6.29 -26.34
C THR A 545 -27.12 6.28 -27.12
N GLY A 546 -26.80 5.15 -27.76
CA GLY A 546 -25.55 4.93 -28.50
C GLY A 546 -24.42 4.28 -27.66
N ILE A 547 -24.57 4.17 -26.34
CA ILE A 547 -23.66 3.35 -25.53
C ILE A 547 -24.08 1.88 -25.66
N GLU A 548 -23.16 1.03 -26.06
CA GLU A 548 -23.41 -0.38 -26.27
C GLU A 548 -23.38 -1.18 -24.97
N GLY A 549 -24.23 -2.22 -24.91
CA GLY A 549 -24.29 -3.20 -23.81
C GLY A 549 -25.29 -2.87 -22.68
N ALA A 550 -25.74 -3.91 -22.00
CA ALA A 550 -26.75 -3.81 -20.96
C ALA A 550 -26.20 -3.18 -19.65
N GLN A 551 -24.93 -3.35 -19.37
CA GLN A 551 -24.27 -2.87 -18.15
C GLN A 551 -22.91 -2.22 -18.49
N PRO A 552 -22.90 -1.02 -19.07
CA PRO A 552 -21.64 -0.33 -19.39
C PRO A 552 -20.91 0.09 -18.12
N PHE A 553 -19.64 -0.28 -18.02
CA PHE A 553 -18.77 0.09 -16.91
C PHE A 553 -18.23 1.51 -17.09
N ALA A 554 -19.15 2.49 -17.08
CA ALA A 554 -18.82 3.90 -17.20
C ALA A 554 -17.87 4.27 -16.05
N TRP A 555 -16.66 4.73 -16.41
CA TRP A 555 -15.61 4.94 -15.45
C TRP A 555 -15.20 6.40 -15.31
N ARG A 556 -14.87 7.02 -16.44
CA ARG A 556 -14.36 8.39 -16.51
C ARG A 556 -15.04 9.17 -17.60
N MET A 557 -15.16 10.45 -17.39
CA MET A 557 -15.63 11.41 -18.40
C MET A 557 -14.66 12.58 -18.51
N ALA A 558 -14.59 13.17 -19.69
CA ALA A 558 -13.90 14.43 -19.96
C ALA A 558 -14.80 15.34 -20.77
N ARG A 559 -14.54 16.64 -20.76
CA ARG A 559 -15.20 17.65 -21.55
C ARG A 559 -14.16 18.51 -22.24
N ASP A 560 -14.32 18.77 -23.53
CA ASP A 560 -13.45 19.69 -24.25
C ASP A 560 -13.96 21.14 -24.21
N GLY A 561 -13.15 22.07 -24.73
CA GLY A 561 -13.48 23.48 -24.80
C GLY A 561 -14.67 23.85 -25.70
N THR A 562 -15.13 22.91 -26.55
CA THR A 562 -16.32 23.08 -27.41
C THR A 562 -17.60 22.61 -26.71
N GLY A 563 -17.47 21.94 -25.57
CA GLY A 563 -18.57 21.33 -24.84
C GLY A 563 -18.81 19.87 -25.15
N ALA A 564 -18.06 19.27 -26.08
CA ALA A 564 -18.20 17.84 -26.36
C ALA A 564 -17.75 17.00 -25.15
N LEU A 565 -18.53 15.97 -24.86
CA LEU A 565 -18.30 15.03 -23.77
C LEU A 565 -17.61 13.76 -24.29
N TYR A 566 -16.73 13.23 -23.50
CA TYR A 566 -16.07 11.96 -23.75
C TYR A 566 -16.32 11.00 -22.58
N LEU A 567 -16.54 9.73 -22.86
CA LEU A 567 -16.77 8.68 -21.89
C LEU A 567 -15.78 7.54 -22.10
N VAL A 568 -15.12 7.12 -21.03
CA VAL A 568 -14.36 5.88 -20.95
C VAL A 568 -15.21 4.83 -20.25
N VAL A 569 -15.43 3.70 -20.92
CA VAL A 569 -16.02 2.49 -20.37
C VAL A 569 -14.90 1.48 -20.10
N ALA A 570 -14.74 1.09 -18.84
CA ALA A 570 -13.66 0.21 -18.43
C ALA A 570 -13.86 -1.23 -18.96
N ARG A 571 -12.75 -1.94 -19.17
CA ARG A 571 -12.74 -3.34 -19.53
C ARG A 571 -13.23 -4.21 -18.36
N ARG A 572 -13.99 -5.27 -18.68
CA ARG A 572 -14.53 -6.21 -17.68
C ARG A 572 -13.56 -7.29 -17.23
N SER A 573 -12.46 -7.52 -17.94
CA SER A 573 -11.52 -8.59 -17.63
C SER A 573 -10.10 -8.20 -17.95
N ASP A 574 -9.14 -8.54 -17.06
CA ASP A 574 -7.71 -8.36 -17.31
C ASP A 574 -7.11 -9.47 -18.15
N ASP A 575 -7.71 -10.68 -18.13
CA ASP A 575 -7.19 -11.87 -18.77
C ASP A 575 -7.81 -12.13 -20.16
N GLY A 576 -8.70 -11.26 -20.65
CA GLY A 576 -9.40 -11.45 -21.91
C GLY A 576 -10.39 -12.64 -21.89
N SER A 577 -10.72 -13.17 -20.71
CA SER A 577 -11.61 -14.33 -20.55
C SER A 577 -13.05 -14.06 -20.97
N PHE A 578 -13.44 -12.80 -21.10
CA PHE A 578 -14.68 -12.39 -21.76
C PHE A 578 -14.28 -12.01 -23.20
N GLY A 579 -14.56 -12.87 -24.14
CA GLY A 579 -14.05 -12.78 -25.50
C GLY A 579 -14.18 -11.40 -26.13
N ALA A 580 -13.20 -11.07 -26.94
CA ALA A 580 -13.09 -9.83 -27.71
C ALA A 580 -14.28 -9.53 -28.67
N SER A 581 -15.28 -10.37 -28.70
CA SER A 581 -16.42 -10.28 -29.60
C SER A 581 -17.69 -9.68 -28.98
N ALA A 582 -17.67 -9.35 -27.66
CA ALA A 582 -18.84 -8.77 -27.02
C ALA A 582 -18.56 -7.31 -26.63
N PRO A 583 -19.01 -6.32 -27.37
CA PRO A 583 -19.10 -4.95 -26.91
C PRO A 583 -19.78 -4.93 -25.55
N ASN A 584 -19.13 -4.36 -24.52
CA ASN A 584 -19.58 -4.43 -23.11
C ASN A 584 -19.70 -5.84 -22.51
N GLY A 585 -19.25 -6.87 -23.21
CA GLY A 585 -19.14 -8.24 -22.70
C GLY A 585 -17.79 -8.55 -22.07
N GLY A 586 -16.77 -7.73 -22.33
CA GLY A 586 -15.39 -7.97 -21.89
C GLY A 586 -14.47 -6.80 -22.14
N ASP A 587 -14.56 -6.20 -23.31
CA ASP A 587 -13.69 -5.10 -23.71
C ASP A 587 -14.22 -3.75 -23.29
N GLY A 588 -13.30 -2.82 -23.01
CA GLY A 588 -13.62 -1.41 -22.79
C GLY A 588 -13.95 -0.68 -24.09
N ALA A 589 -14.47 0.52 -23.96
CA ALA A 589 -14.86 1.36 -25.08
C ALA A 589 -14.67 2.84 -24.78
N MET A 590 -14.63 3.65 -25.81
CA MET A 590 -14.68 5.10 -25.72
C MET A 590 -15.84 5.64 -26.54
N TYR A 591 -16.47 6.70 -26.03
CA TYR A 591 -17.58 7.37 -26.71
C TYR A 591 -17.39 8.88 -26.66
N ARG A 592 -18.00 9.58 -27.64
CA ARG A 592 -18.10 11.03 -27.71
C ARG A 592 -19.55 11.43 -27.90
N SER A 593 -19.97 12.51 -27.22
CA SER A 593 -21.24 13.19 -27.46
C SER A 593 -21.00 14.66 -27.76
N THR A 594 -21.69 15.21 -28.76
CA THR A 594 -21.67 16.63 -29.13
C THR A 594 -23.03 17.32 -28.93
N ASP A 595 -23.96 16.60 -28.32
CA ASP A 595 -25.35 17.02 -28.13
C ASP A 595 -25.78 16.82 -26.67
N ASP A 596 -24.88 17.14 -25.74
CA ASP A 596 -25.21 17.22 -24.33
C ASP A 596 -25.60 15.86 -23.70
N ALA A 597 -24.91 14.79 -24.11
CA ALA A 597 -25.17 13.41 -23.77
C ALA A 597 -26.53 12.86 -24.29
N ALA A 598 -27.18 13.51 -25.27
CA ALA A 598 -28.39 12.95 -25.86
C ALA A 598 -28.08 11.69 -26.68
N HIS A 599 -26.97 11.72 -27.41
CA HIS A 599 -26.47 10.58 -28.19
C HIS A 599 -24.96 10.44 -28.04
N TRP A 600 -24.49 9.18 -27.97
CA TRP A 600 -23.09 8.83 -27.90
C TRP A 600 -22.64 8.12 -29.18
N MET A 601 -21.53 8.55 -29.73
CA MET A 601 -20.87 7.93 -30.87
C MET A 601 -19.60 7.23 -30.39
N ARG A 602 -19.41 5.99 -30.79
CA ARG A 602 -18.22 5.23 -30.44
C ARG A 602 -16.98 5.80 -31.13
N ILE A 603 -15.89 5.99 -30.39
CA ILE A 603 -14.56 6.30 -30.90
C ILE A 603 -13.79 4.98 -31.00
N ALA A 604 -13.11 4.75 -32.13
CA ALA A 604 -12.28 3.57 -32.30
C ALA A 604 -11.08 3.62 -31.34
N LEU A 605 -10.89 2.56 -30.57
CA LEU A 605 -9.67 2.40 -29.79
C LEU A 605 -8.47 2.10 -30.70
N PRO A 606 -7.24 2.40 -30.26
CA PRO A 606 -6.04 1.99 -31.00
C PRO A 606 -6.05 0.48 -31.24
N LYS A 607 -5.51 0.04 -32.38
CA LYS A 607 -5.48 -1.38 -32.75
C LYS A 607 -4.85 -2.23 -31.62
N GLY A 608 -5.55 -3.26 -31.20
CA GLY A 608 -5.12 -4.18 -30.14
C GLY A 608 -5.51 -3.73 -28.71
N ILE A 609 -5.91 -2.48 -28.51
CA ILE A 609 -6.30 -1.96 -27.20
C ILE A 609 -7.75 -2.35 -26.88
N ASN A 610 -7.97 -2.81 -25.63
CA ASN A 610 -9.30 -3.05 -25.11
C ASN A 610 -9.50 -2.55 -23.67
N GLY A 611 -8.46 -1.95 -23.07
CA GLY A 611 -8.46 -1.44 -21.69
C GLY A 611 -8.22 0.06 -21.61
N PRO A 612 -9.12 0.92 -22.14
CA PRO A 612 -9.03 2.36 -21.90
C PRO A 612 -9.25 2.62 -20.41
N ASN A 613 -8.47 3.53 -19.83
CA ASN A 613 -8.55 3.80 -18.40
C ASN A 613 -8.64 5.29 -18.08
N GLY A 614 -7.79 6.13 -18.65
CA GLY A 614 -7.82 7.58 -18.52
C GLY A 614 -7.84 8.28 -19.87
N LEU A 615 -8.44 9.46 -19.94
CA LEU A 615 -8.52 10.27 -21.14
C LEU A 615 -8.31 11.74 -20.78
N ALA A 616 -7.46 12.41 -21.54
CA ALA A 616 -7.34 13.87 -21.50
C ALA A 616 -7.49 14.47 -22.91
N VAL A 617 -8.09 15.64 -22.97
CA VAL A 617 -8.21 16.46 -24.17
C VAL A 617 -7.28 17.66 -24.05
N ASP A 618 -6.51 17.99 -25.07
CA ASP A 618 -5.68 19.19 -25.08
C ASP A 618 -6.61 20.44 -25.05
N PRO A 619 -6.52 21.30 -24.04
CA PRO A 619 -7.41 22.45 -23.93
C PRO A 619 -7.23 23.48 -25.05
N ALA A 620 -6.09 23.47 -25.75
CA ALA A 620 -5.81 24.36 -26.88
C ALA A 620 -6.17 23.75 -28.26
N ASP A 621 -6.39 22.42 -28.33
CA ASP A 621 -6.72 21.72 -29.56
C ASP A 621 -7.64 20.51 -29.27
N PRO A 622 -8.97 20.66 -29.42
CA PRO A 622 -9.91 19.58 -29.09
C PRO A 622 -9.80 18.34 -30.00
N ARG A 623 -9.03 18.41 -31.09
CA ARG A 623 -8.71 17.25 -31.91
C ARG A 623 -7.58 16.39 -31.36
N ARG A 624 -6.83 16.96 -30.39
CA ARG A 624 -5.72 16.26 -29.74
C ARG A 624 -6.21 15.56 -28.47
N LEU A 625 -6.19 14.24 -28.52
CA LEU A 625 -6.62 13.37 -27.44
C LEU A 625 -5.44 12.52 -26.94
N TYR A 626 -5.40 12.28 -25.64
CA TYR A 626 -4.44 11.40 -25.01
C TYR A 626 -5.20 10.32 -24.26
N LEU A 627 -4.94 9.05 -24.61
CA LEU A 627 -5.56 7.89 -23.99
C LEU A 627 -4.53 7.16 -23.13
N ALA A 628 -4.79 7.02 -21.85
CA ALA A 628 -4.11 6.09 -20.97
C ALA A 628 -4.76 4.71 -21.08
N ALA A 629 -3.97 3.69 -21.42
CA ALA A 629 -4.47 2.35 -21.64
C ALA A 629 -3.81 1.33 -20.71
N TRP A 630 -4.62 0.40 -20.25
CA TRP A 630 -4.22 -0.76 -19.46
C TRP A 630 -3.93 -1.94 -20.38
N ALA A 631 -2.80 -2.60 -20.20
CA ALA A 631 -2.38 -3.73 -21.03
C ALA A 631 -3.31 -4.94 -20.92
N ARG A 632 -3.24 -5.79 -21.93
CA ARG A 632 -3.80 -7.14 -21.88
C ARG A 632 -2.74 -8.14 -21.42
N SER A 633 -3.13 -9.12 -20.63
CA SER A 633 -2.29 -10.29 -20.36
C SER A 633 -2.22 -11.19 -21.59
N THR A 634 -1.03 -11.54 -22.02
CA THR A 634 -0.76 -12.49 -23.11
C THR A 634 0.16 -13.60 -22.60
N ARG A 635 0.38 -14.64 -23.43
CA ARG A 635 1.36 -15.69 -23.10
C ARG A 635 2.80 -15.17 -22.99
N GLU A 636 3.07 -14.04 -23.64
CA GLU A 636 4.40 -13.40 -23.71
C GLU A 636 4.55 -12.26 -22.69
N GLY A 637 3.52 -11.99 -21.88
CA GLY A 637 3.50 -10.93 -20.88
C GLY A 637 2.40 -9.88 -21.15
N ALA A 638 2.59 -8.68 -20.61
CA ALA A 638 1.68 -7.56 -20.82
C ALA A 638 1.89 -6.93 -22.20
N ALA A 639 0.83 -6.64 -22.92
CA ALA A 639 0.88 -6.06 -24.26
C ALA A 639 -0.23 -5.02 -24.49
N ASP A 640 0.01 -4.14 -25.45
CA ASP A 640 -0.97 -3.18 -25.94
C ASP A 640 -1.45 -2.17 -24.90
N GLY A 641 -0.61 -1.80 -23.92
CA GLY A 641 -0.84 -0.71 -22.97
C GLY A 641 0.00 0.52 -23.24
N GLY A 642 -0.07 1.50 -22.34
CA GLY A 642 0.71 2.73 -22.39
C GLY A 642 -0.09 3.98 -22.68
N ILE A 643 0.54 4.99 -23.30
CA ILE A 643 -0.13 6.23 -23.71
C ILE A 643 -0.24 6.32 -25.22
N PHE A 644 -1.43 6.64 -25.68
CA PHE A 644 -1.73 6.84 -27.10
C PHE A 644 -2.15 8.29 -27.36
N LEU A 645 -1.59 8.88 -28.40
CA LEU A 645 -1.89 10.22 -28.90
C LEU A 645 -2.69 10.11 -30.20
N SER A 646 -3.82 10.83 -30.26
CA SER A 646 -4.52 11.18 -31.47
C SER A 646 -4.40 12.69 -31.74
N THR A 647 -4.34 13.08 -33.01
CA THR A 647 -4.36 14.49 -33.47
C THR A 647 -5.53 14.79 -34.42
N ASP A 648 -6.44 13.83 -34.55
CA ASP A 648 -7.59 13.86 -35.46
C ASP A 648 -8.92 13.49 -34.76
N ALA A 649 -9.04 13.82 -33.48
CA ALA A 649 -10.22 13.57 -32.65
C ALA A 649 -10.54 12.08 -32.44
N GLY A 650 -9.53 11.20 -32.47
CA GLY A 650 -9.65 9.77 -32.20
C GLY A 650 -9.83 8.90 -33.45
N GLU A 651 -9.66 9.45 -34.66
CA GLU A 651 -9.70 8.65 -35.87
C GLU A 651 -8.47 7.77 -36.00
N THR A 652 -7.29 8.29 -35.70
CA THR A 652 -6.04 7.53 -35.66
C THR A 652 -5.26 7.74 -34.37
N TRP A 653 -4.45 6.73 -34.01
CA TRP A 653 -3.72 6.71 -32.76
C TRP A 653 -2.27 6.28 -32.95
N ARG A 654 -1.37 6.90 -32.16
CA ARG A 654 0.05 6.54 -32.07
C ARG A 654 0.43 6.28 -30.62
N ASN A 655 1.06 5.13 -30.31
CA ASN A 655 1.61 4.88 -28.98
C ASN A 655 2.86 5.77 -28.74
N VAL A 656 2.83 6.59 -27.72
CA VAL A 656 3.87 7.57 -27.39
C VAL A 656 4.59 7.28 -26.07
N LEU A 657 4.07 6.35 -25.25
CA LEU A 657 4.76 5.81 -24.06
C LEU A 657 4.47 4.31 -23.97
N ARG A 658 5.52 3.49 -24.20
CA ARG A 658 5.44 2.02 -24.19
C ARG A 658 6.15 1.38 -22.99
N GLN A 659 6.94 2.17 -22.27
CA GLN A 659 7.77 1.68 -21.16
C GLN A 659 6.95 1.25 -19.96
N ASP A 660 5.77 1.86 -19.75
CA ASP A 660 4.78 1.41 -18.78
C ASP A 660 3.53 0.91 -19.52
N GLN A 661 3.16 -0.32 -19.26
CA GLN A 661 2.05 -0.98 -19.95
C GLN A 661 0.71 -0.81 -19.20
N HIS A 662 0.74 -0.25 -17.99
CA HIS A 662 -0.45 -0.09 -17.15
C HIS A 662 -0.55 1.36 -16.67
N ILE A 663 -1.04 2.24 -17.56
CA ILE A 663 -1.24 3.65 -17.24
C ILE A 663 -2.67 3.86 -16.73
N TYR A 664 -2.79 4.45 -15.53
CA TYR A 664 -4.08 4.78 -14.93
C TYR A 664 -4.70 6.03 -15.50
N ASP A 665 -3.92 7.11 -15.53
CA ASP A 665 -4.47 8.40 -15.92
C ASP A 665 -3.42 9.29 -16.57
N ILE A 666 -3.91 10.30 -17.27
CA ILE A 666 -3.11 11.32 -17.95
C ILE A 666 -3.71 12.70 -17.69
N THR A 667 -2.85 13.66 -17.36
CA THR A 667 -3.22 15.05 -17.06
C THR A 667 -2.47 15.98 -17.99
N VAL A 668 -3.18 16.91 -18.64
CA VAL A 668 -2.61 18.02 -19.40
C VAL A 668 -2.59 19.25 -18.49
N ASP A 669 -1.47 19.95 -18.42
CA ASP A 669 -1.43 21.25 -17.74
C ASP A 669 -2.13 22.31 -18.60
N ALA A 670 -3.32 22.73 -18.18
CA ALA A 670 -4.11 23.73 -18.93
C ALA A 670 -3.40 25.09 -19.04
N ARG A 671 -2.49 25.40 -18.12
CA ARG A 671 -1.66 26.62 -18.15
C ARG A 671 -0.53 26.53 -19.18
N GLN A 672 -0.06 25.30 -19.43
CA GLN A 672 1.04 24.96 -20.34
C GLN A 672 0.72 23.64 -21.08
N PRO A 673 -0.12 23.67 -22.15
CA PRO A 673 -0.59 22.43 -22.80
C PRO A 673 0.48 21.54 -23.41
N GLN A 674 1.74 22.02 -23.51
CA GLN A 674 2.89 21.18 -23.89
C GLN A 674 3.37 20.30 -22.74
N VAL A 675 2.98 20.59 -21.47
CA VAL A 675 3.35 19.82 -20.29
C VAL A 675 2.24 18.84 -19.96
N LEU A 676 2.61 17.55 -19.90
CA LEU A 676 1.71 16.49 -19.51
C LEU A 676 2.33 15.63 -18.41
N TYR A 677 1.45 15.02 -17.65
CA TYR A 677 1.79 14.07 -16.62
C TYR A 677 1.00 12.79 -16.81
N ALA A 678 1.60 11.64 -16.48
CA ALA A 678 0.92 10.36 -16.48
C ALA A 678 1.25 9.58 -15.22
N ALA A 679 0.28 8.85 -14.70
CA ALA A 679 0.43 8.01 -13.54
C ALA A 679 0.38 6.54 -13.96
N GLY A 680 1.46 5.80 -13.68
CA GLY A 680 1.65 4.42 -14.05
C GLY A 680 1.55 3.47 -12.88
N PHE A 681 1.11 2.25 -13.17
CA PHE A 681 0.97 1.20 -12.17
C PHE A 681 2.26 0.38 -11.98
N GLU A 682 3.19 0.48 -12.91
CA GLU A 682 4.43 -0.30 -12.85
C GLU A 682 5.67 0.55 -12.59
N SER A 683 5.65 1.80 -13.01
CA SER A 683 6.83 2.64 -13.04
C SER A 683 6.61 4.05 -12.52
N SER A 684 5.74 4.20 -11.52
CA SER A 684 5.54 5.46 -10.78
C SER A 684 4.78 6.52 -11.58
N ALA A 685 5.45 7.61 -12.00
CA ALA A 685 4.84 8.69 -12.76
C ALA A 685 5.79 9.24 -13.81
N TRP A 686 5.22 9.82 -14.85
CA TRP A 686 5.91 10.31 -16.03
C TRP A 686 5.55 11.76 -16.33
N ARG A 687 6.48 12.50 -16.93
CA ARG A 687 6.28 13.87 -17.40
C ARG A 687 6.75 14.00 -18.84
N SER A 688 5.96 14.71 -19.65
CA SER A 688 6.31 15.21 -20.98
C SER A 688 6.36 16.74 -20.98
N THR A 689 7.20 17.33 -21.82
CA THR A 689 7.26 18.80 -22.04
C THR A 689 7.11 19.18 -23.52
N ASP A 690 6.74 18.21 -24.34
CA ASP A 690 6.65 18.32 -25.80
C ASP A 690 5.33 17.78 -26.38
N ARG A 691 4.22 17.97 -25.64
CA ARG A 691 2.88 17.49 -26.01
C ARG A 691 2.80 15.96 -26.15
N GLY A 692 3.52 15.23 -25.29
CA GLY A 692 3.48 13.78 -25.21
C GLY A 692 4.33 13.07 -26.26
N LEU A 693 5.24 13.75 -26.96
CA LEU A 693 6.12 13.13 -27.95
C LEU A 693 7.27 12.36 -27.29
N SER A 694 7.75 12.83 -26.16
CA SER A 694 8.72 12.15 -25.31
C SER A 694 8.33 12.23 -23.83
N TRP A 695 8.78 11.25 -23.05
CA TRP A 695 8.41 11.09 -21.65
C TRP A 695 9.63 10.78 -20.78
N ASN A 696 9.69 11.41 -19.62
CA ASN A 696 10.69 11.14 -18.60
C ASN A 696 10.00 10.76 -17.29
N ARG A 697 10.54 9.75 -16.59
CA ARG A 697 10.06 9.38 -15.25
C ARG A 697 10.33 10.51 -14.26
N ILE A 698 9.39 10.78 -13.38
CA ILE A 698 9.53 11.79 -12.33
C ILE A 698 10.41 11.21 -11.23
N ARG A 699 11.62 11.79 -11.05
CA ARG A 699 12.58 11.32 -10.04
C ARG A 699 12.18 11.78 -8.64
N GLY A 700 12.46 10.92 -7.65
CA GLY A 700 12.19 11.17 -6.24
C GLY A 700 10.81 10.71 -5.78
N PHE A 701 9.86 10.54 -6.70
CA PHE A 701 8.65 9.79 -6.40
C PHE A 701 8.94 8.30 -6.59
N ASN A 702 9.32 7.61 -5.50
CA ASN A 702 9.82 6.23 -5.55
C ASN A 702 8.73 5.18 -5.41
N PHE A 703 7.49 5.55 -5.10
CA PHE A 703 6.40 4.60 -5.01
C PHE A 703 6.03 4.04 -6.39
N LYS A 704 5.83 2.73 -6.46
CA LYS A 704 5.58 2.01 -7.71
C LYS A 704 4.30 2.47 -8.41
N TRP A 705 3.24 2.72 -7.67
CA TRP A 705 1.90 2.90 -8.19
C TRP A 705 1.43 4.35 -8.15
N GLY A 706 1.70 5.09 -9.20
CA GLY A 706 0.98 6.33 -9.45
C GLY A 706 -0.44 6.02 -9.91
N HIS A 707 -1.43 6.73 -9.36
CA HIS A 707 -2.83 6.58 -9.74
C HIS A 707 -3.29 7.76 -10.60
N ARG A 708 -3.06 8.98 -10.13
CA ARG A 708 -3.36 10.20 -10.86
C ARG A 708 -2.40 11.32 -10.47
N VAL A 709 -2.11 12.21 -11.41
CA VAL A 709 -1.40 13.47 -11.15
C VAL A 709 -2.40 14.62 -11.13
N ILE A 710 -2.36 15.41 -10.06
CA ILE A 710 -3.17 16.62 -9.89
C ILE A 710 -2.23 17.81 -9.78
N LEU A 711 -2.51 18.86 -10.55
CA LEU A 711 -1.70 20.07 -10.54
C LEU A 711 -1.98 20.87 -9.26
N ASP A 712 -0.92 21.40 -8.66
CA ASP A 712 -1.10 22.32 -7.54
C ASP A 712 -1.67 23.64 -8.06
N PRO A 713 -2.83 24.09 -7.53
CA PRO A 713 -3.45 25.33 -7.97
C PRO A 713 -2.70 26.57 -7.51
N VAL A 714 -1.86 26.47 -6.47
CA VAL A 714 -1.14 27.59 -5.85
C VAL A 714 0.29 27.67 -6.38
N ASP A 715 1.01 26.55 -6.42
CA ASP A 715 2.38 26.49 -6.90
C ASP A 715 2.48 25.65 -8.19
N PRO A 716 2.63 26.30 -9.37
CA PRO A 716 2.70 25.60 -10.65
C PRO A 716 3.92 24.70 -10.82
N ALA A 717 4.93 24.79 -9.94
CA ALA A 717 6.08 23.90 -9.95
C ALA A 717 5.84 22.60 -9.19
N GLN A 718 4.77 22.52 -8.39
CA GLN A 718 4.41 21.38 -7.57
C GLN A 718 3.24 20.60 -8.17
N ILE A 719 3.18 19.32 -7.84
CA ILE A 719 2.07 18.45 -8.18
C ILE A 719 1.74 17.54 -7.00
N TYR A 720 0.52 17.04 -7.00
CA TYR A 720 0.10 15.93 -6.16
C TYR A 720 0.03 14.66 -7.00
N ILE A 721 0.54 13.56 -6.47
CA ILE A 721 0.38 12.24 -7.05
C ILE A 721 -0.44 11.40 -6.09
N THR A 722 -1.66 11.04 -6.48
CA THR A 722 -2.43 10.02 -5.77
C THR A 722 -1.88 8.65 -6.10
N THR A 723 -2.00 7.73 -5.17
CA THR A 723 -1.41 6.40 -5.32
C THR A 723 -2.42 5.30 -5.05
N PHE A 724 -2.10 4.12 -5.49
CA PHE A 724 -2.85 2.92 -5.15
C PHE A 724 -2.17 2.22 -3.96
N GLY A 725 -2.47 2.68 -2.72
CA GLY A 725 -1.96 2.08 -1.48
C GLY A 725 -0.75 2.77 -0.84
N GLY A 726 -0.53 4.04 -1.13
CA GLY A 726 0.53 4.86 -0.50
C GLY A 726 0.11 6.32 -0.34
N SER A 727 -1.18 6.56 -0.16
CA SER A 727 -1.82 7.86 0.02
C SER A 727 -1.50 8.88 -1.08
N VAL A 728 -1.30 10.13 -0.73
CA VAL A 728 -1.01 11.24 -1.65
C VAL A 728 0.41 11.74 -1.42
N TRP A 729 1.13 11.91 -2.50
CA TRP A 729 2.46 12.51 -2.50
C TRP A 729 2.41 13.91 -3.09
N HIS A 730 3.07 14.86 -2.43
CA HIS A 730 3.21 16.23 -2.89
C HIS A 730 4.69 16.54 -3.12
N GLY A 731 5.03 17.09 -4.29
CA GLY A 731 6.42 17.36 -4.65
C GLY A 731 6.59 17.99 -6.02
N PRO A 732 7.85 18.20 -6.46
CA PRO A 732 8.17 18.93 -7.68
C PRO A 732 7.71 18.20 -8.94
N GLY A 733 6.91 18.86 -9.79
CA GLY A 733 6.43 18.30 -11.05
C GLY A 733 7.53 17.97 -12.05
N ALA A 734 8.68 18.62 -11.96
CA ALA A 734 9.88 18.29 -12.74
C ALA A 734 10.69 17.11 -12.17
N GLY A 735 10.30 16.61 -11.00
CA GLY A 735 11.08 15.67 -10.21
C GLY A 735 12.25 16.31 -9.48
N ASP A 736 12.88 15.56 -8.60
CA ASP A 736 14.13 15.99 -7.92
C ASP A 736 15.35 15.29 -8.56
N PRO A 737 16.19 16.01 -9.29
CA PRO A 737 17.37 15.40 -9.91
C PRO A 737 18.40 14.89 -8.90
N LYS A 738 18.32 15.32 -7.63
CA LYS A 738 19.21 14.89 -6.54
C LYS A 738 18.60 13.74 -5.72
N ALA A 739 17.37 13.34 -6.01
CA ALA A 739 16.72 12.26 -5.29
C ALA A 739 17.47 10.94 -5.47
N VAL A 740 17.48 10.16 -4.41
CA VAL A 740 18.03 8.80 -4.37
C VAL A 740 16.90 7.81 -4.60
N GLU A 741 17.13 6.86 -5.50
CA GLU A 741 16.21 5.75 -5.73
C GLU A 741 16.34 4.72 -4.60
N ASP A 742 15.23 4.11 -4.19
CA ASP A 742 15.25 3.09 -3.15
C ASP A 742 16.07 1.86 -3.59
N ILE A 743 15.89 1.41 -4.85
CA ILE A 743 16.69 0.33 -5.43
C ILE A 743 17.78 0.95 -6.31
N VAL A 744 19.03 0.82 -5.88
CA VAL A 744 20.17 1.43 -6.58
C VAL A 744 20.90 0.48 -7.54
N ASP A 745 20.60 -0.83 -7.48
CA ASP A 745 21.18 -1.84 -8.37
C ASP A 745 20.31 -3.11 -8.36
N PRO A 746 19.87 -3.62 -9.51
CA PRO A 746 20.02 -3.06 -10.85
C PRO A 746 18.85 -2.12 -11.23
N PRO A 747 19.06 -1.21 -12.20
CA PRO A 747 17.98 -0.35 -12.71
C PRO A 747 16.92 -1.12 -13.52
N LEU A 748 17.11 -2.40 -13.80
CA LEU A 748 16.21 -3.29 -14.55
C LEU A 748 14.77 -3.37 -14.00
N TRP A 749 14.57 -3.01 -12.75
CA TRP A 749 13.28 -3.01 -12.07
C TRP A 749 12.40 -1.80 -12.39
N LEU A 750 13.00 -0.75 -12.90
CA LEU A 750 12.33 0.53 -13.10
C LEU A 750 11.66 0.66 -14.46
N VAL A 751 11.98 -0.24 -15.38
CA VAL A 751 11.45 -0.25 -16.75
C VAL A 751 11.07 -1.68 -17.11
N PRO A 752 9.77 -1.99 -17.30
CA PRO A 752 9.37 -3.26 -17.90
C PRO A 752 10.00 -3.40 -19.29
N ARG A 753 10.57 -4.54 -19.57
CA ARG A 753 11.11 -4.85 -20.91
C ARG A 753 10.01 -5.28 -21.85
#